data_d1f02ea3d6bd09b7767dc47fc1ed73d1
#
_entry.id   d1f02ea3d6bd09b7767dc47fc1ed73d1
#
_cell.length_a   1.000
_cell.length_b   1.000
_cell.length_c   1.000
_cell.angle_alpha   90.00
_cell.angle_beta   90.00
_cell.angle_gamma   90.00
#
_symmetry.space_group_name_H-M   'P 1'
#
loop_
_entity.id
_entity.type
_entity.pdbx_description
1 polymer ?
#
loop_
_entity_poly.entity_id
_entity_poly.type
_entity_poly.pdbx_seq_one_letter_code
_entity_poly.pdbx_strand_id
1 'polypeptide(L)'
;MNNFSAELTEPASAKSTGGIHLEPKRIAARALRFWYVIVLTVVLALALAYIYNRYAERIYPVTASIIIKENYENVGAKFLYNNELINPYRNFYNELFIMRSYPLLEEVLLSLNFDVSLYREGELKTTEYYDPNFPVWFEVVGKKPYGRRLYFTAVDEKTFDLQFLDANNVEGKTLKNQQYNDTIKVNGFDLVPLKRGSIESIKGRKFIVQFNNPYSLATSYSSRLKATWAQQGAAVVNLEVLGGVPQKEVDFLTKFIERYQHYDVEKKNKVATMALQFLDEQLVVIGDTLKLFEDQVENFKRRNIITNLGEETNRLYTKLQGFEDQKFQYRLKDNYYNYITKLLKNDQFDGIFTPASVGITDDVIANLVNRLIELQAQVKVFEGYETKGVERAMENPRFSEKLNQIQHVKENILRTIENNRQTQDINISFLDDQIRVVERELSRLPRTERELVSIQRNYSLKENLYVYLLQKRTEAGLSKASTTSDIVVVNPPRAGGPISPKVQQNYAIAGGVGLMLPLLLFLIIEVLNNRVQSKEDIQKITDVPVIGGVGHNLSKDALVVYRKPRSAMSESFRAVRSNLNYFTGGKDHQIFLVTSSIPGEGKSFTTLNLATVFALAGKKTIVLGADLRKPKLFDDLNLHNRVGLSQYLSGLASLEEVIQQSEIPNLSLISGGPMPPNPSELLIQPIMAELLQKLRAEYDFVIMDTPPLSYVTDAFILAAYADHSLFVIRQNFTPREALVALQEQYATGKISNISILFNDLKRTGLGYGYGHGYGYNYGYSYYGLGRKKRRTGGYYTE
;
A
#
# COMPACT_ATOMS: atom_id res chain seq x y z
N MET A 1 80.96 -7.76 -9.73
CA MET A 1 79.60 -7.94 -10.23
C MET A 1 78.68 -7.84 -9.04
N ASN A 2 78.32 -6.63 -8.69
CA ASN A 2 77.45 -6.34 -7.56
C ASN A 2 76.08 -5.74 -8.12
N ASN A 3 75.02 -6.48 -7.93
CA ASN A 3 73.73 -6.01 -8.24
C ASN A 3 73.24 -5.08 -7.10
N PHE A 4 73.03 -3.81 -7.40
CA PHE A 4 72.26 -2.85 -6.61
C PHE A 4 70.81 -3.03 -6.99
N SER A 5 70.06 -3.67 -6.15
CA SER A 5 68.57 -3.57 -6.19
C SER A 5 68.18 -2.31 -5.46
N ALA A 6 67.71 -1.33 -6.22
CA ALA A 6 67.02 -0.15 -5.65
C ALA A 6 65.60 -0.58 -5.14
N GLU A 7 65.49 -0.59 -3.84
CA GLU A 7 64.13 -0.64 -3.22
C GLU A 7 63.39 0.66 -3.56
N LEU A 8 62.40 0.53 -4.42
CA LEU A 8 61.35 1.56 -4.62
C LEU A 8 60.51 1.57 -3.36
N THR A 9 60.73 2.54 -2.49
CA THR A 9 59.80 2.86 -1.42
C THR A 9 58.45 3.29 -2.04
N GLU A 10 57.41 2.46 -1.83
CA GLU A 10 56.03 2.80 -2.17
C GLU A 10 55.65 4.14 -1.51
N PRO A 11 54.99 5.05 -2.22
CA PRO A 11 54.50 6.28 -1.62
C PRO A 11 53.44 5.92 -0.57
N ALA A 12 53.58 6.47 0.63
CA ALA A 12 52.66 6.29 1.74
C ALA A 12 51.22 6.49 1.26
N SER A 13 50.40 5.46 1.43
CA SER A 13 48.99 5.43 1.08
C SER A 13 48.26 6.67 1.65
N ALA A 14 47.80 7.54 0.74
CA ALA A 14 46.93 8.67 1.11
C ALA A 14 45.71 8.13 1.90
N LYS A 15 45.54 8.56 3.14
CA LYS A 15 44.36 8.21 3.93
C LYS A 15 43.12 8.58 3.14
N SER A 16 42.35 7.57 2.76
CA SER A 16 41.12 7.72 1.97
C SER A 16 40.13 8.70 2.64
N THR A 17 39.94 9.85 2.02
CA THR A 17 39.03 10.92 2.52
C THR A 17 37.59 10.75 2.15
N GLY A 18 37.13 9.57 1.63
CA GLY A 18 35.85 9.38 1.00
C GLY A 18 34.76 8.66 1.82
N GLY A 19 34.97 8.29 3.05
CA GLY A 19 33.96 7.58 3.86
C GLY A 19 33.12 8.53 4.72
N ILE A 20 31.79 8.47 4.58
CA ILE A 20 30.85 9.12 5.52
C ILE A 20 31.00 8.39 6.87
N HIS A 21 31.83 8.93 7.76
CA HIS A 21 32.00 8.39 9.11
C HIS A 21 30.88 8.89 10.02
N LEU A 22 29.81 8.10 10.11
CA LEU A 22 28.74 8.31 11.09
C LEU A 22 29.26 7.92 12.48
N GLU A 23 29.33 8.87 13.39
CA GLU A 23 29.62 8.60 14.80
C GLU A 23 28.28 8.50 15.58
N PRO A 24 27.77 7.30 15.89
CA PRO A 24 26.46 7.13 16.54
C PRO A 24 26.39 7.83 17.90
N LYS A 25 27.53 7.97 18.59
CA LYS A 25 27.64 8.72 19.86
C LYS A 25 27.29 10.20 19.72
N ARG A 26 27.64 10.84 18.60
CA ARG A 26 27.32 12.26 18.35
C ARG A 26 25.84 12.47 18.06
N ILE A 27 25.24 11.54 17.30
CA ILE A 27 23.80 11.55 17.03
C ILE A 27 23.03 11.37 18.33
N ALA A 28 23.42 10.40 19.16
CA ALA A 28 22.82 10.18 20.49
C ALA A 28 22.96 11.41 21.41
N ALA A 29 24.13 12.04 21.47
CA ALA A 29 24.35 13.26 22.26
C ALA A 29 23.47 14.42 21.77
N ARG A 30 23.29 14.56 20.46
CA ARG A 30 22.39 15.56 19.85
C ARG A 30 20.94 15.25 20.15
N ALA A 31 20.52 13.99 20.03
CA ALA A 31 19.17 13.56 20.38
C ALA A 31 18.84 13.82 21.85
N LEU A 32 19.78 13.54 22.76
CA LEU A 32 19.64 13.87 24.19
C LEU A 32 19.60 15.38 24.45
N ARG A 33 20.37 16.16 23.70
CA ARG A 33 20.34 17.63 23.83
C ARG A 33 19.03 18.22 23.35
N PHE A 34 18.44 17.69 22.29
CA PHE A 34 17.21 18.17 21.66
C PHE A 34 16.04 17.19 21.89
N TRP A 35 16.04 16.48 23.03
CA TRP A 35 15.00 15.52 23.37
C TRP A 35 13.57 16.08 23.29
N TYR A 36 13.41 17.36 23.57
CA TYR A 36 12.12 18.07 23.49
C TYR A 36 11.56 18.09 22.05
N VAL A 37 12.42 18.10 21.03
CA VAL A 37 12.00 18.02 19.61
C VAL A 37 11.41 16.64 19.34
N ILE A 38 12.05 15.59 19.85
CA ILE A 38 11.57 14.20 19.71
C ILE A 38 10.21 14.04 20.41
N VAL A 39 10.08 14.55 21.61
CA VAL A 39 8.80 14.52 22.35
C VAL A 39 7.72 15.28 21.59
N LEU A 40 8.02 16.47 21.09
CA LEU A 40 7.07 17.32 20.36
C LEU A 40 6.58 16.60 19.07
N THR A 41 7.50 16.01 18.30
CA THR A 41 7.15 15.29 17.06
C THR A 41 6.33 14.03 17.34
N VAL A 42 6.64 13.28 18.41
CA VAL A 42 5.85 12.11 18.83
C VAL A 42 4.45 12.53 19.27
N VAL A 43 4.33 13.58 20.10
CA VAL A 43 3.03 14.08 20.56
C VAL A 43 2.20 14.57 19.38
N LEU A 44 2.80 15.30 18.44
CA LEU A 44 2.10 15.78 17.24
C LEU A 44 1.63 14.62 16.36
N ALA A 45 2.49 13.62 16.14
CA ALA A 45 2.14 12.43 15.36
C ALA A 45 1.01 11.63 16.01
N LEU A 46 1.05 11.44 17.34
CA LEU A 46 -0.01 10.76 18.08
C LEU A 46 -1.32 11.56 18.08
N ALA A 47 -1.26 12.89 18.15
CA ALA A 47 -2.43 13.77 18.04
C ALA A 47 -3.08 13.64 16.65
N LEU A 48 -2.29 13.61 15.58
CA LEU A 48 -2.78 13.40 14.22
C LEU A 48 -3.40 11.99 14.07
N ALA A 49 -2.77 10.96 14.62
CA ALA A 49 -3.33 9.61 14.63
C ALA A 49 -4.64 9.53 15.43
N TYR A 50 -4.74 10.25 16.54
CA TYR A 50 -5.98 10.34 17.30
C TYR A 50 -7.11 10.99 16.50
N ILE A 51 -6.84 12.12 15.84
CA ILE A 51 -7.80 12.81 14.96
C ILE A 51 -8.23 11.87 13.85
N TYR A 52 -7.27 11.22 13.16
CA TYR A 52 -7.58 10.26 12.11
C TYR A 52 -8.47 9.12 12.63
N ASN A 53 -8.08 8.45 13.71
CA ASN A 53 -8.85 7.32 14.29
C ASN A 53 -10.24 7.75 14.78
N ARG A 54 -10.40 9.02 15.22
CA ARG A 54 -11.67 9.56 15.69
C ARG A 54 -12.66 9.80 14.55
N TYR A 55 -12.17 10.27 13.40
CA TYR A 55 -13.00 10.70 12.27
C TYR A 55 -13.02 9.71 11.10
N ALA A 56 -12.11 8.73 11.05
CA ALA A 56 -12.13 7.69 10.05
C ALA A 56 -13.45 6.89 10.08
N GLU A 57 -13.89 6.44 8.92
CA GLU A 57 -15.08 5.62 8.80
C GLU A 57 -14.81 4.21 9.35
N ARG A 58 -15.67 3.76 10.25
CA ARG A 58 -15.60 2.40 10.79
C ARG A 58 -16.15 1.43 9.74
N ILE A 59 -15.39 0.41 9.40
CA ILE A 59 -15.80 -0.64 8.47
C ILE A 59 -15.94 -1.93 9.26
N TYR A 60 -17.08 -2.56 9.09
CA TYR A 60 -17.45 -3.81 9.76
C TYR A 60 -17.54 -4.92 8.72
N PRO A 61 -16.95 -6.10 8.96
CA PRO A 61 -17.21 -7.29 8.18
C PRO A 61 -18.51 -7.92 8.64
N VAL A 62 -19.37 -8.27 7.70
CA VAL A 62 -20.53 -9.13 7.95
C VAL A 62 -20.27 -10.43 7.22
N THR A 63 -20.33 -11.54 7.94
CA THR A 63 -20.01 -12.88 7.41
C THR A 63 -21.17 -13.84 7.56
N ALA A 64 -21.30 -14.73 6.57
CA ALA A 64 -22.22 -15.84 6.60
C ALA A 64 -21.56 -17.07 5.97
N SER A 65 -22.08 -18.28 6.22
CA SER A 65 -21.61 -19.49 5.56
C SER A 65 -22.81 -20.31 5.09
N ILE A 66 -22.76 -20.76 3.84
CA ILE A 66 -23.78 -21.63 3.23
C ILE A 66 -23.13 -22.90 2.72
N ILE A 67 -23.87 -24.01 2.75
CA ILE A 67 -23.52 -25.24 2.05
C ILE A 67 -24.33 -25.30 0.77
N ILE A 68 -23.67 -25.69 -0.31
CA ILE A 68 -24.32 -26.07 -1.58
C ILE A 68 -24.26 -27.59 -1.63
N LYS A 69 -25.40 -28.27 -1.34
CA LYS A 69 -25.47 -29.72 -1.37
C LYS A 69 -25.17 -30.28 -2.76
N GLU A 70 -24.38 -31.31 -2.84
CA GLU A 70 -24.28 -32.11 -4.04
C GLU A 70 -25.55 -32.99 -4.17
N ASN A 71 -26.08 -33.08 -5.37
CA ASN A 71 -27.40 -33.69 -5.66
C ASN A 71 -27.47 -35.21 -5.46
N TYR A 72 -26.84 -35.78 -4.45
CA TYR A 72 -26.91 -37.24 -4.19
C TYR A 72 -28.22 -37.70 -3.52
N GLU A 73 -29.00 -36.78 -2.91
CA GLU A 73 -30.14 -37.16 -2.09
C GLU A 73 -31.53 -36.74 -2.64
N ASN A 74 -31.61 -36.08 -3.80
CA ASN A 74 -32.93 -35.83 -4.40
C ASN A 74 -33.53 -37.10 -4.98
N VAL A 75 -34.43 -37.69 -4.21
CA VAL A 75 -35.20 -38.91 -4.61
C VAL A 75 -35.87 -38.68 -5.98
N GLY A 76 -36.38 -37.46 -6.24
CA GLY A 76 -36.94 -37.08 -7.54
C GLY A 76 -35.90 -37.07 -8.69
N ALA A 77 -34.64 -36.65 -8.43
CA ALA A 77 -33.58 -36.67 -9.42
C ALA A 77 -33.13 -38.14 -9.73
N LYS A 78 -33.10 -39.03 -8.73
CA LYS A 78 -32.82 -40.49 -8.97
C LYS A 78 -33.83 -41.14 -9.92
N PHE A 79 -35.10 -40.73 -9.89
CA PHE A 79 -36.09 -41.20 -10.82
C PHE A 79 -35.91 -40.67 -12.26
N LEU A 80 -35.36 -39.46 -12.41
CA LEU A 80 -35.05 -38.85 -13.70
C LEU A 80 -33.67 -39.28 -14.24
N TYR A 81 -32.74 -39.65 -13.38
CA TYR A 81 -31.35 -39.99 -13.74
C TYR A 81 -31.02 -41.41 -13.25
N ASN A 82 -31.63 -42.42 -13.83
CA ASN A 82 -31.33 -43.82 -13.51
C ASN A 82 -29.97 -44.29 -14.05
N ASN A 83 -28.95 -43.44 -14.07
CA ASN A 83 -27.61 -43.74 -14.54
C ASN A 83 -26.57 -43.35 -13.51
N GLU A 84 -25.92 -44.30 -12.87
CA GLU A 84 -24.81 -44.14 -11.93
C GLU A 84 -23.55 -43.51 -12.56
N LEU A 85 -23.54 -43.28 -13.87
CA LEU A 85 -22.39 -42.76 -14.63
C LEU A 85 -22.47 -41.27 -14.96
N ILE A 86 -23.61 -40.59 -14.70
CA ILE A 86 -23.69 -39.15 -14.88
C ILE A 86 -23.46 -38.52 -13.53
N ASN A 87 -22.20 -38.16 -13.29
CA ASN A 87 -21.79 -37.26 -12.24
C ASN A 87 -22.08 -35.85 -12.74
N PRO A 88 -23.21 -35.22 -12.43
CA PRO A 88 -23.41 -33.82 -12.73
C PRO A 88 -22.53 -33.06 -11.72
N TYR A 89 -21.22 -32.99 -11.98
CA TYR A 89 -20.36 -32.08 -11.27
C TYR A 89 -20.97 -30.69 -11.45
N ARG A 90 -21.73 -30.27 -10.44
CA ARG A 90 -22.14 -28.90 -10.32
C ARG A 90 -20.83 -28.12 -10.40
N ASN A 91 -20.68 -27.31 -11.44
CA ASN A 91 -19.44 -26.54 -11.58
C ASN A 91 -19.44 -25.46 -10.50
N PHE A 92 -18.98 -25.84 -9.32
CA PHE A 92 -18.96 -25.01 -8.12
C PHE A 92 -18.26 -23.66 -8.36
N TYR A 93 -17.32 -23.60 -9.29
CA TYR A 93 -16.68 -22.33 -9.65
C TYR A 93 -17.67 -21.33 -10.27
N ASN A 94 -18.63 -21.81 -11.05
CA ASN A 94 -19.65 -20.96 -11.66
C ASN A 94 -20.63 -20.39 -10.63
N GLU A 95 -20.88 -21.07 -9.54
CA GLU A 95 -21.80 -20.62 -8.51
C GLU A 95 -21.30 -19.32 -7.84
N LEU A 96 -19.96 -19.18 -7.65
CA LEU A 96 -19.38 -17.95 -7.11
C LEU A 96 -19.57 -16.75 -8.06
N PHE A 97 -19.59 -16.98 -9.37
CA PHE A 97 -19.88 -15.92 -10.37
C PHE A 97 -21.36 -15.56 -10.37
N ILE A 98 -22.27 -16.54 -10.26
CA ILE A 98 -23.71 -16.32 -10.17
C ILE A 98 -24.04 -15.49 -8.92
N MET A 99 -23.44 -15.81 -7.77
CA MET A 99 -23.64 -15.06 -6.53
C MET A 99 -23.25 -13.59 -6.65
N ARG A 100 -22.23 -13.26 -7.47
CA ARG A 100 -21.76 -11.90 -7.71
C ARG A 100 -22.43 -11.23 -8.91
N SER A 101 -23.38 -11.92 -9.54
CA SER A 101 -24.03 -11.42 -10.75
C SER A 101 -24.86 -10.19 -10.47
N TYR A 102 -24.77 -9.22 -11.38
CA TYR A 102 -25.53 -7.99 -11.32
C TYR A 102 -27.06 -8.22 -11.18
N PRO A 103 -27.72 -9.08 -11.97
CA PRO A 103 -29.19 -9.23 -11.88
C PRO A 103 -29.64 -9.70 -10.51
N LEU A 104 -28.93 -10.68 -9.93
CA LEU A 104 -29.25 -11.20 -8.61
C LEU A 104 -29.09 -10.13 -7.50
N LEU A 105 -27.98 -9.38 -7.57
CA LEU A 105 -27.69 -8.32 -6.60
C LEU A 105 -28.67 -7.15 -6.72
N GLU A 106 -29.01 -6.72 -7.94
CA GLU A 106 -29.98 -5.66 -8.19
C GLU A 106 -31.35 -6.01 -7.60
N GLU A 107 -31.82 -7.23 -7.83
CA GLU A 107 -33.09 -7.70 -7.33
C GLU A 107 -33.12 -7.72 -5.78
N VAL A 108 -32.02 -8.16 -5.15
CA VAL A 108 -31.88 -8.12 -3.69
C VAL A 108 -31.92 -6.68 -3.18
N LEU A 109 -31.14 -5.78 -3.79
CA LEU A 109 -31.02 -4.38 -3.35
C LEU A 109 -32.33 -3.62 -3.53
N LEU A 110 -33.06 -3.89 -4.63
CA LEU A 110 -34.38 -3.31 -4.86
C LEU A 110 -35.42 -3.86 -3.88
N SER A 111 -35.36 -5.16 -3.54
CA SER A 111 -36.27 -5.75 -2.57
C SER A 111 -36.11 -5.20 -1.15
N LEU A 112 -34.90 -4.70 -0.82
CA LEU A 112 -34.56 -4.01 0.42
C LEU A 112 -34.68 -2.49 0.32
N ASN A 113 -35.05 -1.99 -0.88
CA ASN A 113 -35.15 -0.55 -1.17
C ASN A 113 -33.87 0.25 -0.88
N PHE A 114 -32.73 -0.34 -1.15
CA PHE A 114 -31.43 0.31 -0.95
C PHE A 114 -31.12 1.35 -2.03
N ASP A 115 -31.98 1.47 -3.04
CA ASP A 115 -31.95 2.56 -4.02
C ASP A 115 -32.24 3.92 -3.38
N VAL A 116 -32.79 3.95 -2.16
CA VAL A 116 -32.91 5.14 -1.32
C VAL A 116 -31.99 5.00 -0.11
N SER A 117 -30.94 5.80 -0.03
CA SER A 117 -30.04 5.85 1.12
C SER A 117 -30.29 7.10 1.96
N LEU A 118 -30.25 6.93 3.27
CA LEU A 118 -30.37 8.00 4.23
C LEU A 118 -28.99 8.30 4.84
N TYR A 119 -28.69 9.58 5.01
CA TYR A 119 -27.49 10.01 5.72
C TYR A 119 -27.88 10.99 6.81
N ARG A 120 -27.23 10.91 7.94
CA ARG A 120 -27.37 11.87 9.03
C ARG A 120 -26.24 12.87 8.95
N GLU A 121 -26.58 14.14 8.84
CA GLU A 121 -25.63 15.23 8.88
C GLU A 121 -25.13 15.43 10.32
N GLY A 122 -23.82 15.40 10.54
CA GLY A 122 -23.18 15.76 11.79
C GLY A 122 -22.35 17.03 11.59
N GLU A 123 -21.93 17.69 12.68
CA GLU A 123 -21.14 18.94 12.60
C GLU A 123 -19.85 18.81 11.81
N LEU A 124 -19.18 17.64 11.86
CA LEU A 124 -17.90 17.40 11.19
C LEU A 124 -17.95 16.26 10.18
N LYS A 125 -18.96 15.40 10.23
CA LYS A 125 -19.03 14.22 9.37
C LYS A 125 -20.47 13.79 9.11
N THR A 126 -20.81 13.59 7.83
CA THR A 126 -22.05 12.95 7.41
C THR A 126 -21.85 11.43 7.42
N THR A 127 -22.76 10.70 8.09
CA THR A 127 -22.71 9.25 8.19
C THR A 127 -23.95 8.62 7.60
N GLU A 128 -23.79 7.48 6.92
CA GLU A 128 -24.94 6.72 6.45
C GLU A 128 -25.76 6.27 7.66
N TYR A 129 -27.07 6.44 7.57
CA TYR A 129 -28.06 6.04 8.56
C TYR A 129 -28.95 4.98 7.95
N TYR A 130 -29.08 3.86 8.59
CA TYR A 130 -29.95 2.78 8.18
C TYR A 130 -30.79 2.30 9.37
N ASP A 131 -32.09 2.32 9.18
CA ASP A 131 -33.04 1.80 10.12
C ASP A 131 -34.18 1.14 9.31
N PRO A 132 -34.39 -0.18 9.40
CA PRO A 132 -35.46 -0.87 8.70
C PRO A 132 -36.83 -0.32 9.04
N ASN A 133 -36.98 0.26 10.24
CA ASN A 133 -38.23 0.84 10.76
C ASN A 133 -38.26 2.37 10.65
N PHE A 134 -37.50 2.95 9.71
CA PHE A 134 -37.51 4.41 9.54
C PHE A 134 -38.94 4.89 9.25
N PRO A 135 -39.47 5.88 9.99
CA PRO A 135 -40.88 6.20 9.99
C PRO A 135 -41.40 6.87 8.72
N VAL A 136 -40.51 7.24 7.78
CA VAL A 136 -40.89 7.87 6.52
C VAL A 136 -40.26 7.13 5.34
N TRP A 137 -41.11 6.76 4.39
CA TRP A 137 -40.68 6.13 3.15
C TRP A 137 -40.75 7.13 1.98
N PHE A 138 -39.78 7.15 1.11
CA PHE A 138 -39.71 8.07 -0.03
C PHE A 138 -40.04 7.32 -1.33
N GLU A 139 -41.31 7.41 -1.75
CA GLU A 139 -41.76 6.85 -3.02
C GLU A 139 -41.66 7.90 -4.13
N VAL A 140 -41.14 7.50 -5.29
CA VAL A 140 -41.05 8.36 -6.46
C VAL A 140 -42.00 7.86 -7.53
N VAL A 141 -42.94 8.70 -7.93
CA VAL A 141 -43.86 8.44 -9.03
C VAL A 141 -43.23 8.94 -10.33
N GLY A 142 -43.09 8.06 -11.32
CA GLY A 142 -42.41 8.36 -12.58
C GLY A 142 -40.93 8.02 -12.61
N LYS A 143 -40.12 8.81 -13.32
CA LYS A 143 -38.67 8.54 -13.47
C LYS A 143 -37.92 8.91 -12.19
N LYS A 144 -37.28 7.91 -11.55
CA LYS A 144 -36.50 8.16 -10.34
C LYS A 144 -35.34 9.11 -10.61
N PRO A 145 -35.09 10.10 -9.71
CA PRO A 145 -34.04 11.13 -9.86
C PRO A 145 -32.68 10.61 -9.37
N TYR A 146 -32.13 9.61 -10.03
CA TYR A 146 -30.88 8.99 -9.62
C TYR A 146 -29.73 10.01 -9.52
N GLY A 147 -28.92 9.87 -8.44
CA GLY A 147 -27.81 10.76 -8.13
C GLY A 147 -28.18 12.06 -7.43
N ARG A 148 -29.48 12.38 -7.32
CA ARG A 148 -29.93 13.59 -6.62
C ARG A 148 -30.00 13.36 -5.11
N ARG A 149 -29.70 14.42 -4.36
CA ARG A 149 -29.78 14.50 -2.90
C ARG A 149 -30.79 15.55 -2.48
N LEU A 150 -31.48 15.30 -1.39
CA LEU A 150 -32.38 16.26 -0.77
C LEU A 150 -32.24 16.20 0.76
N TYR A 151 -32.40 17.33 1.41
CA TYR A 151 -32.55 17.39 2.85
C TYR A 151 -34.00 17.16 3.23
N PHE A 152 -34.21 16.29 4.20
CA PHE A 152 -35.46 16.03 4.82
C PHE A 152 -35.39 16.36 6.31
N THR A 153 -36.32 17.16 6.83
CA THR A 153 -36.41 17.49 8.25
C THR A 153 -37.84 17.28 8.71
N ALA A 154 -38.05 16.35 9.63
CA ALA A 154 -39.36 16.12 10.24
C ALA A 154 -39.65 17.24 11.23
N VAL A 155 -40.74 18.01 11.00
CA VAL A 155 -41.13 19.12 11.87
C VAL A 155 -42.05 18.61 12.99
N ASP A 156 -43.11 17.92 12.63
CA ASP A 156 -44.06 17.32 13.56
C ASP A 156 -44.72 16.05 12.97
N GLU A 157 -45.71 15.48 13.67
CA GLU A 157 -46.43 14.28 13.23
C GLU A 157 -47.18 14.44 11.90
N LYS A 158 -47.37 15.65 11.40
CA LYS A 158 -48.14 15.96 10.18
C LYS A 158 -47.31 16.58 9.09
N THR A 159 -46.23 17.30 9.44
CA THR A 159 -45.49 18.15 8.53
C THR A 159 -44.00 17.91 8.55
N PHE A 160 -43.36 18.18 7.43
CA PHE A 160 -41.93 18.11 7.22
C PHE A 160 -41.45 19.22 6.28
N ASP A 161 -40.16 19.48 6.31
CA ASP A 161 -39.45 20.38 5.39
C ASP A 161 -38.60 19.58 4.43
N LEU A 162 -38.64 19.97 3.15
CA LEU A 162 -37.74 19.44 2.10
C LEU A 162 -36.90 20.55 1.50
N GLN A 163 -35.62 20.30 1.34
CA GLN A 163 -34.69 21.20 0.65
C GLN A 163 -33.89 20.43 -0.40
N PHE A 164 -33.98 20.87 -1.65
CA PHE A 164 -33.28 20.24 -2.74
C PHE A 164 -31.84 20.72 -2.79
N LEU A 165 -30.90 19.80 -3.06
CA LEU A 165 -29.53 20.13 -3.35
C LEU A 165 -29.34 20.15 -4.87
N ASP A 166 -28.70 21.19 -5.38
CA ASP A 166 -28.29 21.25 -6.77
C ASP A 166 -27.13 20.28 -7.07
N ALA A 167 -26.81 20.05 -8.33
CA ALA A 167 -25.76 19.12 -8.78
C ALA A 167 -24.40 19.37 -8.10
N ASN A 168 -24.15 20.58 -7.64
CA ASN A 168 -22.96 20.99 -6.91
C ASN A 168 -23.09 20.93 -5.37
N ASN A 169 -24.15 20.27 -4.82
CA ASN A 169 -24.50 20.26 -3.40
C ASN A 169 -24.77 21.68 -2.80
N VAL A 170 -25.13 22.62 -3.65
CA VAL A 170 -25.55 23.95 -3.19
C VAL A 170 -27.03 23.92 -2.83
N GLU A 171 -27.39 24.57 -1.74
CA GLU A 171 -28.75 24.64 -1.24
C GLU A 171 -29.69 25.28 -2.24
N GLY A 172 -30.65 24.52 -2.74
CA GLY A 172 -31.67 24.94 -3.69
C GLY A 172 -32.98 25.30 -3.00
N LYS A 173 -34.09 25.19 -3.75
CA LYS A 173 -35.44 25.55 -3.28
C LYS A 173 -35.83 24.74 -2.04
N THR A 174 -36.25 25.44 -0.98
CA THR A 174 -36.80 24.85 0.25
C THR A 174 -38.33 24.87 0.21
N LEU A 175 -38.95 23.73 0.42
CA LEU A 175 -40.38 23.57 0.61
C LEU A 175 -40.66 23.33 2.08
N LYS A 176 -41.29 24.26 2.77
CA LYS A 176 -41.60 24.17 4.22
C LYS A 176 -43.01 23.65 4.46
N ASN A 177 -43.18 22.99 5.59
CA ASN A 177 -44.50 22.54 6.12
C ASN A 177 -45.30 21.69 5.12
N GLN A 178 -44.64 20.77 4.41
CA GLN A 178 -45.28 19.84 3.50
C GLN A 178 -45.98 18.73 4.33
N GLN A 179 -47.09 18.21 3.86
CA GLN A 179 -47.82 17.15 4.55
C GLN A 179 -47.32 15.76 4.11
N TYR A 180 -47.24 14.82 5.06
CA TYR A 180 -46.94 13.42 4.72
C TYR A 180 -48.05 12.83 3.86
N ASN A 181 -47.72 11.88 3.02
CA ASN A 181 -48.56 11.16 2.08
C ASN A 181 -49.06 12.01 0.90
N ASP A 182 -48.73 13.30 0.82
CA ASP A 182 -49.05 14.13 -0.32
C ASP A 182 -47.97 14.04 -1.40
N THR A 183 -48.41 14.16 -2.66
CA THR A 183 -47.55 14.19 -3.81
C THR A 183 -46.92 15.57 -4.00
N ILE A 184 -45.59 15.64 -3.83
CA ILE A 184 -44.81 16.85 -4.06
C ILE A 184 -44.29 16.85 -5.49
N LYS A 185 -44.80 17.78 -6.28
CA LYS A 185 -44.33 17.98 -7.66
C LYS A 185 -42.99 18.71 -7.68
N VAL A 186 -41.99 18.03 -8.18
CA VAL A 186 -40.61 18.57 -8.35
C VAL A 186 -40.28 18.55 -9.83
N ASN A 187 -39.40 19.44 -10.29
CA ASN A 187 -38.97 19.48 -11.67
C ASN A 187 -38.41 18.11 -12.13
N GLY A 188 -39.24 17.34 -12.85
CA GLY A 188 -38.88 16.09 -13.50
C GLY A 188 -39.24 14.79 -12.75
N PHE A 189 -39.83 14.85 -11.55
CA PHE A 189 -40.36 13.69 -10.82
C PHE A 189 -41.34 14.12 -9.73
N ASP A 190 -42.16 13.20 -9.31
CA ASP A 190 -43.12 13.40 -8.22
C ASP A 190 -42.69 12.54 -7.02
N LEU A 191 -42.55 13.17 -5.85
CA LEU A 191 -42.11 12.53 -4.61
C LEU A 191 -43.24 12.43 -3.62
N VAL A 192 -43.42 11.24 -3.05
CA VAL A 192 -44.44 11.00 -2.00
C VAL A 192 -43.74 10.48 -0.75
N PRO A 193 -43.51 11.32 0.28
CA PRO A 193 -43.02 10.88 1.56
C PRO A 193 -44.14 10.20 2.37
N LEU A 194 -44.15 8.86 2.35
CA LEU A 194 -45.13 8.04 3.02
C LEU A 194 -44.79 7.87 4.50
N LYS A 195 -45.66 8.29 5.38
CA LYS A 195 -45.56 8.08 6.82
C LYS A 195 -45.94 6.64 7.19
N ARG A 196 -45.01 5.91 7.82
CA ARG A 196 -45.16 4.51 8.25
C ARG A 196 -45.10 4.31 9.76
N GLY A 197 -44.65 5.32 10.52
CA GLY A 197 -44.47 5.22 11.96
C GLY A 197 -44.59 6.57 12.68
N SER A 198 -44.33 6.58 13.99
CA SER A 198 -44.25 7.81 14.78
C SER A 198 -42.99 8.60 14.42
N ILE A 199 -43.17 9.90 14.23
CA ILE A 199 -42.11 10.83 13.84
C ILE A 199 -41.26 11.29 15.04
N GLU A 200 -41.69 11.02 16.27
CA GLU A 200 -41.05 11.55 17.49
C GLU A 200 -39.55 11.22 17.58
N SER A 201 -39.16 10.04 17.08
CA SER A 201 -37.73 9.62 17.10
C SER A 201 -36.82 10.42 16.16
N ILE A 202 -37.37 11.03 15.10
CA ILE A 202 -36.64 11.78 14.07
C ILE A 202 -36.99 13.28 14.05
N LYS A 203 -37.88 13.74 14.92
CA LYS A 203 -38.35 15.13 14.99
C LYS A 203 -37.17 16.11 15.16
N GLY A 204 -37.16 17.16 14.33
CA GLY A 204 -36.13 18.19 14.31
C GLY A 204 -34.74 17.73 13.80
N ARG A 205 -34.58 16.48 13.42
CA ARG A 205 -33.31 15.98 12.87
C ARG A 205 -33.33 16.12 11.36
N LYS A 206 -32.18 16.56 10.83
CA LYS A 206 -31.93 16.74 9.39
C LYS A 206 -31.30 15.48 8.81
N PHE A 207 -31.93 14.92 7.79
CA PHE A 207 -31.44 13.77 7.04
C PHE A 207 -31.17 14.16 5.58
N ILE A 208 -30.19 13.56 4.98
CA ILE A 208 -29.96 13.61 3.54
C ILE A 208 -30.52 12.34 2.94
N VAL A 209 -31.46 12.47 2.03
CA VAL A 209 -32.03 11.38 1.23
C VAL A 209 -31.37 11.39 -0.13
N GLN A 210 -30.76 10.27 -0.52
CA GLN A 210 -30.07 10.10 -1.79
C GLN A 210 -30.73 8.97 -2.58
N PHE A 211 -31.05 9.23 -3.85
CA PHE A 211 -31.55 8.24 -4.79
C PHE A 211 -30.38 7.65 -5.57
N ASN A 212 -30.12 6.36 -5.37
CA ASN A 212 -29.04 5.64 -6.00
C ASN A 212 -29.54 4.94 -7.27
N ASN A 213 -28.70 4.90 -8.30
CA ASN A 213 -28.97 4.08 -9.47
C ASN A 213 -28.78 2.60 -9.08
N PRO A 214 -29.80 1.72 -9.28
CA PRO A 214 -29.74 0.32 -8.90
C PRO A 214 -28.55 -0.42 -9.52
N TYR A 215 -28.24 -0.13 -10.77
CA TYR A 215 -27.09 -0.69 -11.48
C TYR A 215 -25.75 -0.33 -10.80
N SER A 216 -25.54 0.96 -10.53
CA SER A 216 -24.31 1.42 -9.86
C SER A 216 -24.18 0.84 -8.45
N LEU A 217 -25.32 0.70 -7.76
CA LEU A 217 -25.36 0.11 -6.42
C LEU A 217 -25.04 -1.39 -6.49
N ALA A 218 -25.63 -2.14 -7.41
CA ALA A 218 -25.34 -3.56 -7.61
C ALA A 218 -23.87 -3.80 -8.00
N THR A 219 -23.28 -2.95 -8.84
CA THR A 219 -21.85 -2.99 -9.18
C THR A 219 -20.98 -2.77 -7.95
N SER A 220 -21.34 -1.79 -7.10
CA SER A 220 -20.63 -1.56 -5.83
C SER A 220 -20.73 -2.78 -4.91
N TYR A 221 -21.89 -3.38 -4.75
CA TYR A 221 -22.07 -4.58 -3.94
C TYR A 221 -21.37 -5.79 -4.53
N SER A 222 -21.33 -5.95 -5.86
CA SER A 222 -20.57 -7.02 -6.54
C SER A 222 -19.07 -6.98 -6.20
N SER A 223 -18.50 -5.79 -6.07
CA SER A 223 -17.09 -5.62 -5.67
C SER A 223 -16.86 -5.82 -4.16
N ARG A 224 -17.86 -5.51 -3.33
CA ARG A 224 -17.81 -5.63 -1.86
C ARG A 224 -18.14 -7.01 -1.36
N LEU A 225 -18.96 -7.79 -2.10
CA LEU A 225 -19.33 -9.17 -1.78
C LEU A 225 -18.19 -10.11 -2.13
N LYS A 226 -17.56 -10.69 -1.13
CA LYS A 226 -16.60 -11.77 -1.27
C LYS A 226 -17.30 -13.09 -1.03
N ALA A 227 -17.31 -13.95 -2.04
CA ALA A 227 -17.75 -15.33 -1.93
C ALA A 227 -16.52 -16.22 -2.19
N THR A 228 -16.18 -17.06 -1.23
CA THR A 228 -15.00 -17.92 -1.28
C THR A 228 -15.30 -19.31 -0.74
N TRP A 229 -14.72 -20.34 -1.31
CA TRP A 229 -14.79 -21.69 -0.75
C TRP A 229 -14.05 -21.75 0.59
N ALA A 230 -14.65 -22.37 1.60
CA ALA A 230 -14.03 -22.54 2.92
C ALA A 230 -12.73 -23.35 2.83
N GLN A 231 -12.74 -24.39 1.97
CA GLN A 231 -11.58 -25.19 1.60
C GLN A 231 -11.74 -25.67 0.16
N GLN A 232 -10.65 -25.92 -0.54
CA GLN A 232 -10.68 -26.48 -1.89
C GLN A 232 -11.29 -27.90 -1.84
N GLY A 233 -12.40 -28.12 -2.55
CA GLY A 233 -13.16 -29.36 -2.51
C GLY A 233 -14.27 -29.43 -1.44
N ALA A 234 -14.44 -28.43 -0.59
CA ALA A 234 -15.57 -28.34 0.34
C ALA A 234 -16.78 -27.69 -0.34
N ALA A 235 -17.97 -28.22 -0.04
CA ALA A 235 -19.24 -27.66 -0.52
C ALA A 235 -19.68 -26.38 0.24
N VAL A 236 -18.83 -25.84 1.13
CA VAL A 236 -19.11 -24.68 1.98
C VAL A 236 -18.57 -23.41 1.35
N VAL A 237 -19.43 -22.42 1.18
CA VAL A 237 -19.08 -21.07 0.71
C VAL A 237 -19.17 -20.10 1.88
N ASN A 238 -18.10 -19.36 2.11
CA ASN A 238 -18.07 -18.22 3.02
C ASN A 238 -18.39 -16.96 2.24
N LEU A 239 -19.37 -16.22 2.75
CA LEU A 239 -19.80 -14.92 2.24
C LEU A 239 -19.33 -13.84 3.21
N GLU A 240 -18.74 -12.76 2.69
CA GLU A 240 -18.29 -11.60 3.45
C GLU A 240 -18.67 -10.32 2.71
N VAL A 241 -19.27 -9.37 3.43
CA VAL A 241 -19.52 -8.01 2.93
C VAL A 241 -18.95 -7.01 3.91
N LEU A 242 -18.23 -6.00 3.39
CA LEU A 242 -17.66 -4.93 4.18
C LEU A 242 -18.54 -3.67 4.08
N GLY A 243 -18.94 -3.08 5.20
CA GLY A 243 -19.75 -1.87 5.19
C GLY A 243 -19.63 -1.03 6.44
N GLY A 244 -20.07 0.24 6.33
CA GLY A 244 -20.05 1.21 7.43
C GLY A 244 -21.20 1.01 8.43
N VAL A 245 -22.31 0.40 7.99
CA VAL A 245 -23.51 0.16 8.80
C VAL A 245 -23.77 -1.34 8.92
N PRO A 246 -23.39 -1.97 10.06
CA PRO A 246 -23.43 -3.43 10.21
C PRO A 246 -24.80 -4.04 9.94
N GLN A 247 -25.87 -3.44 10.46
CA GLN A 247 -27.23 -3.97 10.29
C GLN A 247 -27.69 -3.98 8.83
N LYS A 248 -27.35 -2.95 8.07
CA LYS A 248 -27.64 -2.88 6.63
C LYS A 248 -27.03 -4.06 5.87
N GLU A 249 -25.80 -4.40 6.19
CA GLU A 249 -25.09 -5.51 5.52
C GLU A 249 -25.58 -6.89 6.02
N VAL A 250 -26.07 -7.00 7.27
CA VAL A 250 -26.73 -8.22 7.77
C VAL A 250 -28.03 -8.45 7.00
N ASP A 251 -28.86 -7.42 6.86
CA ASP A 251 -30.13 -7.50 6.12
C ASP A 251 -29.89 -7.81 4.65
N PHE A 252 -28.86 -7.19 4.05
CA PHE A 252 -28.43 -7.49 2.69
C PHE A 252 -28.06 -8.98 2.53
N LEU A 253 -27.14 -9.52 3.33
CA LEU A 253 -26.73 -10.91 3.23
C LEU A 253 -27.86 -11.89 3.52
N THR A 254 -28.75 -11.55 4.45
CA THR A 254 -29.91 -12.37 4.75
C THR A 254 -30.84 -12.47 3.53
N LYS A 255 -31.17 -11.33 2.94
CA LYS A 255 -32.04 -11.30 1.75
C LYS A 255 -31.35 -11.87 0.51
N PHE A 256 -30.04 -11.67 0.40
CA PHE A 256 -29.22 -12.28 -0.67
C PHE A 256 -29.28 -13.81 -0.61
N ILE A 257 -29.09 -14.42 0.56
CA ILE A 257 -29.12 -15.87 0.72
C ILE A 257 -30.54 -16.39 0.41
N GLU A 258 -31.59 -15.74 0.92
CA GLU A 258 -32.98 -16.07 0.63
C GLU A 258 -33.25 -16.02 -0.88
N ARG A 259 -32.85 -14.95 -1.56
CA ARG A 259 -33.07 -14.82 -3.01
C ARG A 259 -32.26 -15.84 -3.81
N TYR A 260 -31.03 -16.14 -3.36
CA TYR A 260 -30.22 -17.17 -4.00
C TYR A 260 -30.81 -18.58 -3.84
N GLN A 261 -31.43 -18.89 -2.69
CA GLN A 261 -32.21 -20.10 -2.50
C GLN A 261 -33.42 -20.17 -3.46
N HIS A 262 -34.16 -19.07 -3.60
CA HIS A 262 -35.28 -18.97 -4.54
C HIS A 262 -34.80 -19.14 -5.99
N TYR A 263 -33.72 -18.51 -6.38
CA TYR A 263 -33.13 -18.66 -7.70
C TYR A 263 -32.78 -20.12 -8.02
N ASP A 264 -32.22 -20.88 -7.07
CA ASP A 264 -31.90 -22.29 -7.23
C ASP A 264 -33.18 -23.13 -7.49
N VAL A 265 -34.22 -22.89 -6.70
CA VAL A 265 -35.54 -23.56 -6.89
C VAL A 265 -36.20 -23.17 -8.22
N GLU A 266 -36.20 -21.90 -8.59
CA GLU A 266 -36.75 -21.43 -9.87
C GLU A 266 -36.04 -22.06 -11.06
N LYS A 267 -34.69 -22.13 -11.02
CA LYS A 267 -33.88 -22.77 -12.05
C LYS A 267 -34.27 -24.25 -12.24
N LYS A 268 -34.39 -25.00 -11.14
CA LYS A 268 -34.81 -26.41 -11.17
C LYS A 268 -36.27 -26.57 -11.67
N ASN A 269 -37.17 -25.76 -11.15
CA ASN A 269 -38.59 -25.80 -11.55
C ASN A 269 -38.80 -25.44 -13.04
N LYS A 270 -37.97 -24.56 -13.59
CA LYS A 270 -38.04 -24.18 -15.00
C LYS A 270 -37.78 -25.41 -15.89
N VAL A 271 -36.74 -26.19 -15.59
CA VAL A 271 -36.41 -27.41 -16.32
C VAL A 271 -37.55 -28.46 -16.26
N ALA A 272 -38.04 -28.70 -15.02
CA ALA A 272 -39.19 -29.65 -14.84
C ALA A 272 -40.47 -29.19 -15.57
N THR A 273 -40.73 -27.87 -15.57
CA THR A 273 -41.91 -27.32 -16.29
C THR A 273 -41.81 -27.52 -17.78
N MET A 274 -40.64 -27.35 -18.40
CA MET A 274 -40.45 -27.55 -19.81
C MET A 274 -40.52 -29.03 -20.21
N ALA A 275 -39.97 -29.91 -19.35
CA ALA A 275 -40.15 -31.36 -19.55
C ALA A 275 -41.62 -31.76 -19.49
N LEU A 276 -42.37 -31.24 -18.53
CA LEU A 276 -43.83 -31.46 -18.42
C LEU A 276 -44.57 -30.99 -19.69
N GLN A 277 -44.28 -29.81 -20.19
CA GLN A 277 -44.94 -29.28 -21.39
C GLN A 277 -44.63 -30.17 -22.60
N PHE A 278 -43.39 -30.61 -22.81
CA PHE A 278 -43.06 -31.54 -23.91
C PHE A 278 -43.83 -32.87 -23.77
N LEU A 279 -43.90 -33.43 -22.54
CA LEU A 279 -44.58 -34.70 -22.30
C LEU A 279 -46.11 -34.55 -22.50
N ASP A 280 -46.70 -33.43 -22.12
CA ASP A 280 -48.11 -33.11 -22.33
C ASP A 280 -48.45 -33.02 -23.83
N GLU A 281 -47.59 -32.36 -24.62
CA GLU A 281 -47.74 -32.31 -26.09
C GLU A 281 -47.67 -33.68 -26.73
N GLN A 282 -46.75 -34.56 -26.28
CA GLN A 282 -46.65 -35.94 -26.79
C GLN A 282 -47.86 -36.79 -26.36
N LEU A 283 -48.35 -36.64 -25.13
CA LEU A 283 -49.51 -37.38 -24.61
C LEU A 283 -50.80 -37.06 -25.37
N VAL A 284 -51.00 -35.78 -25.76
CA VAL A 284 -52.18 -35.42 -26.60
C VAL A 284 -52.13 -36.14 -27.94
N VAL A 285 -50.99 -36.10 -28.65
CA VAL A 285 -50.87 -36.75 -29.97
C VAL A 285 -51.07 -38.27 -29.88
N ILE A 286 -50.55 -38.91 -28.85
CA ILE A 286 -50.70 -40.35 -28.66
C ILE A 286 -52.09 -40.74 -28.17
N GLY A 287 -52.66 -39.94 -27.25
CA GLY A 287 -54.03 -40.16 -26.77
C GLY A 287 -55.08 -40.17 -27.88
N ASP A 288 -55.02 -39.19 -28.77
CA ASP A 288 -55.90 -39.14 -29.96
C ASP A 288 -55.76 -40.37 -30.85
N THR A 289 -54.53 -40.81 -31.11
CA THR A 289 -54.30 -42.01 -31.93
C THR A 289 -54.69 -43.32 -31.21
N LEU A 290 -54.48 -43.40 -29.88
CA LEU A 290 -54.92 -44.53 -29.06
C LEU A 290 -56.39 -44.75 -29.15
N LYS A 291 -57.19 -43.66 -28.96
CA LYS A 291 -58.63 -43.72 -29.09
C LYS A 291 -59.11 -44.26 -30.44
N LEU A 292 -58.47 -43.83 -31.53
CA LEU A 292 -58.81 -44.33 -32.86
C LEU A 292 -58.55 -45.85 -32.97
N PHE A 293 -57.47 -46.36 -32.40
CA PHE A 293 -57.18 -47.81 -32.41
C PHE A 293 -58.06 -48.59 -31.44
N GLU A 294 -58.43 -48.05 -30.35
CA GLU A 294 -59.42 -48.61 -29.40
C GLU A 294 -60.74 -48.81 -30.06
N ASP A 295 -61.28 -47.77 -30.76
CA ASP A 295 -62.51 -47.87 -31.57
C ASP A 295 -62.40 -48.95 -32.68
N GLN A 296 -61.20 -49.09 -33.29
CA GLN A 296 -60.97 -50.11 -34.29
C GLN A 296 -60.98 -51.52 -33.71
N VAL A 297 -60.37 -51.77 -32.56
CA VAL A 297 -60.38 -53.10 -31.87
C VAL A 297 -61.79 -53.43 -31.44
N GLU A 298 -62.59 -52.47 -30.88
CA GLU A 298 -63.94 -52.76 -30.51
C GLU A 298 -64.85 -53.09 -31.68
N ASN A 299 -64.77 -52.30 -32.74
CA ASN A 299 -65.56 -52.55 -33.97
C ASN A 299 -65.18 -53.84 -34.63
N PHE A 300 -63.92 -54.28 -34.64
CA PHE A 300 -63.47 -55.55 -35.17
C PHE A 300 -64.01 -56.71 -34.35
N LYS A 301 -63.92 -56.68 -33.00
CA LYS A 301 -64.47 -57.73 -32.11
C LYS A 301 -66.01 -57.80 -32.19
N ARG A 302 -66.74 -56.74 -32.40
CA ARG A 302 -68.18 -56.74 -32.61
C ARG A 302 -68.60 -57.50 -33.93
N ARG A 303 -67.75 -57.38 -35.00
CA ARG A 303 -68.05 -57.92 -36.31
C ARG A 303 -67.63 -59.37 -36.44
N ASN A 304 -66.61 -59.83 -35.73
CA ASN A 304 -65.98 -61.12 -35.81
C ASN A 304 -66.03 -61.85 -34.45
N ILE A 305 -66.57 -63.10 -34.45
CA ILE A 305 -66.77 -63.85 -33.22
C ILE A 305 -65.39 -64.44 -32.74
N ILE A 306 -64.29 -63.77 -32.82
CA ILE A 306 -62.95 -64.21 -32.39
C ILE A 306 -62.64 -63.56 -31.04
N THR A 307 -62.47 -64.39 -30.00
CA THR A 307 -62.24 -63.96 -28.66
C THR A 307 -60.73 -64.02 -28.22
N ASN A 308 -59.95 -64.98 -28.79
CA ASN A 308 -58.57 -65.19 -28.43
C ASN A 308 -57.71 -65.56 -29.64
N LEU A 309 -56.44 -65.11 -29.61
CA LEU A 309 -55.40 -65.49 -30.59
C LEU A 309 -54.88 -66.94 -30.28
N GLY A 310 -54.55 -67.70 -31.31
CA GLY A 310 -53.90 -68.97 -31.14
C GLY A 310 -52.48 -68.83 -30.51
N GLU A 311 -51.95 -69.93 -29.94
CA GLU A 311 -50.61 -69.84 -29.25
C GLU A 311 -49.49 -69.35 -30.16
N GLU A 312 -49.44 -69.79 -31.37
CA GLU A 312 -48.43 -69.37 -32.35
C GLU A 312 -48.60 -67.90 -32.77
N THR A 313 -49.82 -67.50 -33.00
CA THR A 313 -50.14 -66.05 -33.26
C THR A 313 -49.76 -65.14 -32.10
N ASN A 314 -50.00 -65.61 -30.88
CA ASN A 314 -49.60 -64.83 -29.69
C ASN A 314 -48.10 -64.73 -29.51
N ARG A 315 -47.35 -65.80 -29.84
CA ARG A 315 -45.89 -65.75 -29.81
C ARG A 315 -45.31 -64.77 -30.83
N LEU A 316 -45.82 -64.78 -32.08
CA LEU A 316 -45.40 -63.84 -33.11
C LEU A 316 -45.81 -62.42 -32.77
N TYR A 317 -46.97 -62.19 -32.16
CA TYR A 317 -47.40 -60.89 -31.68
C TYR A 317 -46.46 -60.36 -30.62
N THR A 318 -46.07 -61.14 -29.61
CA THR A 318 -45.16 -60.70 -28.54
C THR A 318 -43.78 -60.33 -29.09
N LYS A 319 -43.30 -61.15 -30.11
CA LYS A 319 -42.01 -60.86 -30.75
C LYS A 319 -42.06 -59.56 -31.58
N LEU A 320 -43.17 -59.33 -32.29
CA LEU A 320 -43.40 -58.12 -33.06
C LEU A 320 -43.50 -56.88 -32.14
N GLN A 321 -44.22 -56.97 -31.02
CA GLN A 321 -44.35 -55.94 -30.04
C GLN A 321 -42.97 -55.52 -29.45
N GLY A 322 -42.12 -56.52 -29.14
CA GLY A 322 -40.76 -56.20 -28.62
C GLY A 322 -39.89 -55.42 -29.60
N PHE A 323 -40.02 -55.69 -30.93
CA PHE A 323 -39.30 -54.87 -31.92
C PHE A 323 -39.91 -53.51 -32.10
N GLU A 324 -41.20 -53.35 -32.05
CA GLU A 324 -41.90 -52.07 -32.13
C GLU A 324 -41.63 -51.18 -30.91
N ASP A 325 -41.53 -51.74 -29.69
CA ASP A 325 -41.19 -51.04 -28.48
C ASP A 325 -39.75 -50.48 -28.57
N GLN A 326 -38.80 -51.27 -29.12
CA GLN A 326 -37.43 -50.78 -29.37
C GLN A 326 -37.43 -49.67 -30.43
N LYS A 327 -38.18 -49.82 -31.53
CA LYS A 327 -38.29 -48.78 -32.56
C LYS A 327 -38.91 -47.50 -32.04
N PHE A 328 -39.84 -47.59 -31.09
CA PHE A 328 -40.43 -46.46 -30.44
C PHE A 328 -39.41 -45.67 -29.62
N GLN A 329 -38.52 -46.31 -28.85
CA GLN A 329 -37.49 -45.60 -28.10
C GLN A 329 -36.61 -44.73 -29.02
N TYR A 330 -36.31 -45.23 -30.24
CA TYR A 330 -35.61 -44.42 -31.23
C TYR A 330 -36.43 -43.24 -31.74
N ARG A 331 -37.75 -43.38 -31.96
CA ARG A 331 -38.63 -42.31 -32.38
C ARG A 331 -38.82 -41.23 -31.31
N LEU A 332 -38.96 -41.66 -30.07
CA LEU A 332 -39.03 -40.70 -28.93
C LEU A 332 -37.74 -39.85 -28.86
N LYS A 333 -36.61 -40.52 -29.03
CA LYS A 333 -35.31 -39.83 -29.07
C LYS A 333 -35.21 -38.88 -30.28
N ASP A 334 -35.73 -39.26 -31.45
CA ASP A 334 -35.76 -38.35 -32.62
C ASP A 334 -36.70 -37.15 -32.40
N ASN A 335 -37.85 -37.34 -31.77
CA ASN A 335 -38.76 -36.21 -31.40
C ASN A 335 -38.07 -35.22 -30.52
N TYR A 336 -37.31 -35.67 -29.52
CA TYR A 336 -36.47 -34.82 -28.68
C TYR A 336 -35.39 -34.08 -29.48
N TYR A 337 -34.70 -34.79 -30.38
CA TYR A 337 -33.71 -34.17 -31.25
C TYR A 337 -34.30 -33.12 -32.18
N ASN A 338 -35.52 -33.34 -32.70
CA ASN A 338 -36.25 -32.35 -33.50
C ASN A 338 -36.57 -31.10 -32.66
N TYR A 339 -37.05 -31.31 -31.43
CA TYR A 339 -37.34 -30.22 -30.49
C TYR A 339 -36.12 -29.38 -30.21
N ILE A 340 -34.99 -29.98 -29.79
CA ILE A 340 -33.73 -29.29 -29.50
C ILE A 340 -33.17 -28.61 -30.76
N THR A 341 -33.18 -29.29 -31.93
CA THR A 341 -32.71 -28.71 -33.18
C THR A 341 -33.48 -27.45 -33.56
N LYS A 342 -34.83 -27.47 -33.38
CA LYS A 342 -35.69 -26.32 -33.62
C LYS A 342 -35.34 -25.15 -32.73
N LEU A 343 -35.12 -25.38 -31.42
CA LEU A 343 -34.73 -24.35 -30.48
C LEU A 343 -33.36 -23.78 -30.82
N LEU A 344 -32.35 -24.64 -31.10
CA LEU A 344 -31.00 -24.22 -31.43
C LEU A 344 -30.92 -23.39 -32.70
N LYS A 345 -31.70 -23.78 -33.76
CA LYS A 345 -31.73 -23.03 -35.03
C LYS A 345 -32.34 -21.62 -34.85
N ASN A 346 -33.26 -21.47 -33.91
CA ASN A 346 -33.95 -20.21 -33.65
C ASN A 346 -33.25 -19.38 -32.53
N ASP A 347 -32.07 -19.81 -32.07
CA ASP A 347 -31.36 -19.20 -30.95
C ASP A 347 -32.19 -19.05 -29.66
N GLN A 348 -33.20 -19.95 -29.51
CA GLN A 348 -34.09 -19.99 -28.35
C GLN A 348 -33.53 -20.96 -27.31
N PHE A 349 -32.60 -20.47 -26.53
CA PHE A 349 -31.94 -21.34 -25.57
C PHE A 349 -32.71 -21.49 -24.24
N ASP A 350 -33.67 -20.62 -23.95
CA ASP A 350 -34.42 -20.63 -22.68
C ASP A 350 -35.35 -21.84 -22.50
N GLY A 351 -35.60 -22.58 -23.55
CA GLY A 351 -36.46 -23.79 -23.57
C GLY A 351 -35.72 -25.12 -23.52
N ILE A 352 -34.40 -25.11 -23.40
CA ILE A 352 -33.59 -26.32 -23.51
C ILE A 352 -33.53 -27.03 -22.15
N PHE A 353 -33.80 -28.34 -22.17
CA PHE A 353 -33.69 -29.27 -21.05
C PHE A 353 -32.93 -30.54 -21.46
N THR A 354 -32.40 -31.30 -20.50
CA THR A 354 -31.63 -32.51 -20.78
C THR A 354 -32.50 -33.67 -21.23
N PRO A 355 -32.01 -34.61 -22.11
CA PRO A 355 -32.78 -35.76 -22.58
C PRO A 355 -33.25 -36.65 -21.42
N ALA A 356 -32.47 -36.78 -20.36
CA ALA A 356 -32.81 -37.53 -19.18
C ALA A 356 -34.10 -37.08 -18.50
N SER A 357 -34.44 -35.80 -18.59
CA SER A 357 -35.68 -35.19 -17.99
C SER A 357 -36.95 -35.76 -18.59
N VAL A 358 -36.88 -36.39 -19.76
CA VAL A 358 -38.00 -37.04 -20.46
C VAL A 358 -37.77 -38.57 -20.69
N GLY A 359 -36.83 -39.12 -19.92
CA GLY A 359 -36.57 -40.58 -19.94
C GLY A 359 -35.72 -41.06 -21.13
N ILE A 360 -35.01 -40.15 -21.81
CA ILE A 360 -34.12 -40.51 -22.91
C ILE A 360 -32.70 -40.61 -22.42
N THR A 361 -32.06 -41.78 -22.62
CA THR A 361 -30.64 -42.00 -22.32
C THR A 361 -29.77 -41.58 -23.52
N ASP A 362 -29.05 -40.49 -23.38
CA ASP A 362 -28.05 -40.01 -24.32
C ASP A 362 -27.03 -39.12 -23.59
N ASP A 363 -25.97 -39.75 -23.08
CA ASP A 363 -25.00 -39.11 -22.20
C ASP A 363 -24.22 -38.00 -22.93
N VAL A 364 -23.93 -38.18 -24.22
CA VAL A 364 -23.18 -37.23 -25.01
C VAL A 364 -23.98 -35.94 -25.22
N ILE A 365 -25.23 -36.07 -25.64
CA ILE A 365 -26.13 -34.92 -25.81
C ILE A 365 -26.46 -34.30 -24.45
N ALA A 366 -26.66 -35.10 -23.39
CA ALA A 366 -26.92 -34.57 -22.05
C ALA A 366 -25.76 -33.68 -21.56
N ASN A 367 -24.52 -34.11 -21.74
CA ASN A 367 -23.33 -33.35 -21.36
C ASN A 367 -23.19 -32.03 -22.16
N LEU A 368 -23.40 -32.11 -23.48
CA LEU A 368 -23.36 -30.92 -24.35
C LEU A 368 -24.47 -29.92 -24.03
N VAL A 369 -25.68 -30.40 -23.76
CA VAL A 369 -26.82 -29.54 -23.37
C VAL A 369 -26.59 -28.92 -22.01
N ASN A 370 -26.09 -29.65 -21.03
CA ASN A 370 -25.70 -29.09 -19.73
C ASN A 370 -24.64 -27.99 -19.91
N ARG A 371 -23.64 -28.24 -20.75
CA ARG A 371 -22.59 -27.24 -21.01
C ARG A 371 -23.16 -25.98 -21.66
N LEU A 372 -24.11 -26.13 -22.57
CA LEU A 372 -24.81 -25.00 -23.19
C LEU A 372 -25.59 -24.18 -22.15
N ILE A 373 -26.35 -24.85 -21.28
CA ILE A 373 -27.11 -24.20 -20.20
C ILE A 373 -26.18 -23.43 -19.26
N GLU A 374 -25.01 -24.00 -18.90
CA GLU A 374 -24.01 -23.30 -18.08
C GLU A 374 -23.46 -22.04 -18.74
N LEU A 375 -23.04 -22.17 -20.02
CA LEU A 375 -22.50 -21.04 -20.77
C LEU A 375 -23.51 -19.92 -20.93
N GLN A 376 -24.78 -20.25 -21.12
CA GLN A 376 -25.88 -19.28 -21.15
C GLN A 376 -26.07 -18.55 -19.84
N ALA A 377 -26.06 -19.27 -18.71
CA ALA A 377 -26.16 -18.65 -17.41
C ALA A 377 -24.99 -17.63 -17.21
N GLN A 378 -23.80 -17.95 -17.72
CA GLN A 378 -22.66 -17.04 -17.69
C GLN A 378 -22.88 -15.80 -18.57
N VAL A 379 -23.39 -15.97 -19.79
CA VAL A 379 -23.68 -14.86 -20.72
C VAL A 379 -24.78 -13.95 -20.19
N LYS A 380 -25.87 -14.48 -19.62
CA LYS A 380 -26.91 -13.67 -18.99
C LYS A 380 -26.41 -12.78 -17.87
N VAL A 381 -25.37 -13.19 -17.15
CA VAL A 381 -24.68 -12.34 -16.17
C VAL A 381 -24.06 -11.11 -16.85
N PHE A 382 -23.53 -11.27 -18.07
CA PHE A 382 -22.93 -10.16 -18.83
C PHE A 382 -23.97 -9.30 -19.57
N GLU A 383 -25.09 -9.86 -20.04
CA GLU A 383 -26.20 -9.13 -20.69
C GLU A 383 -26.86 -8.09 -19.74
N GLY A 384 -26.87 -8.36 -18.44
CA GLY A 384 -27.28 -7.38 -17.42
C GLY A 384 -26.43 -6.12 -17.37
N TYR A 385 -25.25 -6.09 -17.99
CA TYR A 385 -24.41 -4.89 -18.09
C TYR A 385 -24.86 -3.91 -19.21
N GLU A 386 -25.89 -4.25 -19.98
CA GLU A 386 -26.19 -3.62 -21.28
C GLU A 386 -27.48 -2.79 -21.35
N THR A 387 -27.79 -1.97 -20.35
CA THR A 387 -28.82 -0.94 -20.58
C THR A 387 -28.32 0.26 -21.40
N LYS A 388 -27.06 0.26 -21.86
CA LYS A 388 -26.52 1.25 -22.80
C LYS A 388 -25.53 0.63 -23.83
N GLY A 389 -26.08 -0.21 -24.71
CA GLY A 389 -25.43 -0.56 -25.97
C GLY A 389 -24.76 -1.92 -26.02
N VAL A 390 -25.44 -2.85 -26.69
CA VAL A 390 -24.94 -4.16 -27.18
C VAL A 390 -23.56 -4.06 -27.85
N GLU A 391 -23.22 -2.91 -28.43
CA GLU A 391 -21.94 -2.64 -29.08
C GLU A 391 -20.75 -2.63 -28.12
N ARG A 392 -20.91 -2.15 -26.88
CA ARG A 392 -19.79 -2.11 -25.90
C ARG A 392 -19.52 -3.46 -25.20
N ALA A 393 -20.50 -4.34 -25.09
CA ALA A 393 -20.27 -5.66 -24.55
C ALA A 393 -19.53 -6.58 -25.53
N MET A 394 -19.75 -6.39 -26.84
CA MET A 394 -18.98 -7.09 -27.89
C MET A 394 -17.51 -6.71 -27.88
N GLU A 395 -17.13 -5.54 -27.38
CA GLU A 395 -15.75 -5.11 -27.18
C GLU A 395 -15.06 -5.80 -25.98
N ASN A 396 -15.81 -6.48 -25.11
CA ASN A 396 -15.22 -7.22 -23.98
C ASN A 396 -14.72 -8.61 -24.47
N PRO A 397 -13.41 -8.87 -24.49
CA PRO A 397 -12.85 -10.13 -24.97
C PRO A 397 -13.41 -11.37 -24.27
N ARG A 398 -13.77 -11.26 -23.01
CA ARG A 398 -14.34 -12.36 -22.22
C ARG A 398 -15.79 -12.68 -22.60
N PHE A 399 -16.56 -11.67 -22.98
CA PHE A 399 -17.93 -11.85 -23.43
C PHE A 399 -17.97 -12.49 -24.82
N SER A 400 -17.18 -11.99 -25.75
CA SER A 400 -17.06 -12.55 -27.11
C SER A 400 -16.52 -13.98 -27.07
N GLU A 401 -15.60 -14.29 -26.17
CA GLU A 401 -15.11 -15.67 -25.99
C GLU A 401 -16.24 -16.62 -25.53
N LYS A 402 -17.12 -16.19 -24.61
CA LYS A 402 -18.25 -17.00 -24.16
C LYS A 402 -19.30 -17.21 -25.24
N LEU A 403 -19.60 -16.18 -26.02
CA LEU A 403 -20.48 -16.31 -27.20
C LEU A 403 -19.91 -17.31 -28.23
N ASN A 404 -18.62 -17.23 -28.49
CA ASN A 404 -17.95 -18.22 -29.38
C ASN A 404 -18.04 -19.63 -28.80
N GLN A 405 -17.84 -19.82 -27.49
CA GLN A 405 -18.01 -21.13 -26.83
C GLN A 405 -19.44 -21.63 -26.95
N ILE A 406 -20.46 -20.80 -26.79
CA ILE A 406 -21.87 -21.17 -27.03
C ILE A 406 -22.07 -21.63 -28.48
N GLN A 407 -21.58 -20.88 -29.46
CA GLN A 407 -21.70 -21.21 -30.85
C GLN A 407 -21.04 -22.57 -31.17
N HIS A 408 -19.85 -22.81 -30.66
CA HIS A 408 -19.16 -24.13 -30.82
C HIS A 408 -19.93 -25.28 -30.18
N VAL A 409 -20.47 -25.09 -28.98
CA VAL A 409 -21.28 -26.12 -28.31
C VAL A 409 -22.58 -26.36 -29.09
N LYS A 410 -23.27 -25.35 -29.59
CA LYS A 410 -24.44 -25.43 -30.46
C LYS A 410 -24.12 -26.25 -31.71
N GLU A 411 -23.03 -25.94 -32.41
CA GLU A 411 -22.60 -26.70 -33.60
C GLU A 411 -22.28 -28.16 -33.28
N ASN A 412 -21.62 -28.41 -32.14
CA ASN A 412 -21.33 -29.77 -31.69
C ASN A 412 -22.60 -30.55 -31.37
N ILE A 413 -23.61 -29.95 -30.74
CA ILE A 413 -24.91 -30.57 -30.48
C ILE A 413 -25.57 -30.92 -31.80
N LEU A 414 -25.67 -29.99 -32.74
CA LEU A 414 -26.29 -30.23 -34.05
C LEU A 414 -25.57 -31.33 -34.82
N ARG A 415 -24.25 -31.36 -34.84
CA ARG A 415 -23.44 -32.41 -35.49
C ARG A 415 -23.61 -33.75 -34.79
N THR A 416 -23.64 -33.81 -33.47
CA THR A 416 -23.85 -35.02 -32.71
C THR A 416 -25.24 -35.60 -32.96
N ILE A 417 -26.29 -34.74 -33.02
CA ILE A 417 -27.65 -35.14 -33.35
C ILE A 417 -27.67 -35.77 -34.77
N GLU A 418 -27.03 -35.14 -35.74
CA GLU A 418 -26.97 -35.65 -37.12
C GLU A 418 -26.31 -37.02 -37.18
N ASN A 419 -25.17 -37.20 -36.52
CA ASN A 419 -24.47 -38.48 -36.43
C ASN A 419 -25.32 -39.56 -35.71
N ASN A 420 -25.98 -39.17 -34.61
CA ASN A 420 -26.87 -40.06 -33.89
C ASN A 420 -28.09 -40.51 -34.73
N ARG A 421 -28.63 -39.59 -35.54
CA ARG A 421 -29.70 -39.87 -36.46
C ARG A 421 -29.29 -40.91 -37.49
N GLN A 422 -28.12 -40.75 -38.10
CA GLN A 422 -27.60 -41.74 -39.07
C GLN A 422 -27.50 -43.14 -38.43
N THR A 423 -27.03 -43.24 -37.18
CA THR A 423 -26.95 -44.47 -36.43
C THR A 423 -28.35 -45.04 -36.12
N GLN A 424 -29.28 -44.16 -35.73
CA GLN A 424 -30.67 -44.54 -35.47
C GLN A 424 -31.38 -45.06 -36.73
N ASP A 425 -31.16 -44.40 -37.87
CA ASP A 425 -31.74 -44.83 -39.13
C ASP A 425 -31.27 -46.29 -39.53
N ILE A 426 -29.99 -46.59 -39.25
CA ILE A 426 -29.48 -47.95 -39.41
C ILE A 426 -30.21 -48.97 -38.52
N ASN A 427 -30.33 -48.58 -37.22
CA ASN A 427 -31.02 -49.43 -36.21
C ASN A 427 -32.50 -49.59 -36.52
N ILE A 428 -33.19 -48.54 -36.92
CA ILE A 428 -34.58 -48.53 -37.32
C ILE A 428 -34.73 -49.43 -38.55
N SER A 429 -33.88 -49.29 -39.57
CA SER A 429 -33.88 -50.11 -40.73
C SER A 429 -33.71 -51.63 -40.44
N PHE A 430 -32.75 -51.91 -39.53
CA PHE A 430 -32.59 -53.29 -39.03
C PHE A 430 -33.85 -53.82 -38.34
N LEU A 431 -34.46 -53.01 -37.46
CA LEU A 431 -35.72 -53.36 -36.77
C LEU A 431 -36.86 -53.54 -37.78
N ASP A 432 -36.95 -52.72 -38.83
CA ASP A 432 -37.93 -52.81 -39.89
C ASP A 432 -37.73 -54.10 -40.68
N ASP A 433 -36.50 -54.52 -40.91
CA ASP A 433 -36.21 -55.82 -41.55
C ASP A 433 -36.66 -56.98 -40.65
N GLN A 434 -36.40 -56.90 -39.31
CA GLN A 434 -36.87 -57.97 -38.41
C GLN A 434 -38.39 -57.96 -38.31
N ILE A 435 -39.02 -56.81 -38.29
CA ILE A 435 -40.50 -56.66 -38.34
C ILE A 435 -41.05 -57.34 -39.62
N ARG A 436 -40.46 -57.09 -40.79
CA ARG A 436 -40.86 -57.64 -42.04
C ARG A 436 -40.74 -59.18 -42.10
N VAL A 437 -39.71 -59.75 -41.37
CA VAL A 437 -39.60 -61.20 -41.23
C VAL A 437 -40.79 -61.81 -40.46
N VAL A 438 -41.12 -61.17 -39.29
CA VAL A 438 -42.27 -61.63 -38.51
C VAL A 438 -43.61 -61.42 -39.24
N GLU A 439 -43.74 -60.35 -40.00
CA GLU A 439 -44.94 -60.03 -40.78
C GLU A 439 -45.12 -61.09 -41.92
N ARG A 440 -44.03 -61.58 -42.51
CA ARG A 440 -44.10 -62.74 -43.48
C ARG A 440 -44.56 -64.03 -42.80
N GLU A 441 -44.13 -64.24 -41.57
CA GLU A 441 -44.65 -65.43 -40.81
C GLU A 441 -46.11 -65.23 -40.47
N LEU A 442 -46.52 -64.06 -40.04
CA LEU A 442 -47.91 -63.70 -39.82
C LEU A 442 -48.77 -63.79 -41.08
N SER A 443 -48.21 -63.59 -42.27
CA SER A 443 -48.96 -63.68 -43.56
C SER A 443 -49.45 -65.09 -43.89
N ARG A 444 -48.93 -66.10 -43.20
CA ARG A 444 -49.40 -67.47 -43.29
C ARG A 444 -50.63 -67.77 -42.46
N LEU A 445 -50.99 -66.92 -41.53
CA LEU A 445 -52.16 -67.07 -40.69
C LEU A 445 -53.46 -66.72 -41.40
N PRO A 446 -54.65 -67.11 -40.87
CA PRO A 446 -55.95 -66.75 -41.40
C PRO A 446 -56.09 -65.19 -41.46
N ARG A 447 -56.87 -64.74 -42.50
CA ARG A 447 -57.03 -63.34 -42.74
C ARG A 447 -57.53 -62.54 -41.52
N THR A 448 -58.48 -63.15 -40.82
CA THR A 448 -59.12 -62.53 -39.64
C THR A 448 -58.16 -62.41 -38.43
N GLU A 449 -57.31 -63.47 -38.25
CA GLU A 449 -56.29 -63.35 -37.14
C GLU A 449 -55.19 -62.33 -37.49
N ARG A 450 -54.74 -62.22 -38.75
CA ARG A 450 -53.82 -61.24 -39.20
C ARG A 450 -54.31 -59.78 -38.96
N GLU A 451 -55.56 -59.59 -39.34
CA GLU A 451 -56.18 -58.26 -39.20
C GLU A 451 -56.34 -57.90 -37.70
N LEU A 452 -56.77 -58.84 -36.86
CA LEU A 452 -56.83 -58.67 -35.43
C LEU A 452 -55.45 -58.35 -34.83
N VAL A 453 -54.39 -59.12 -35.19
CA VAL A 453 -53.02 -58.88 -34.77
C VAL A 453 -52.54 -57.50 -35.16
N SER A 454 -52.82 -57.02 -36.36
CA SER A 454 -52.46 -55.71 -36.84
C SER A 454 -53.09 -54.56 -36.04
N ILE A 455 -54.40 -54.69 -35.77
CA ILE A 455 -55.16 -53.73 -35.03
C ILE A 455 -54.72 -53.74 -33.53
N GLN A 456 -54.66 -54.99 -32.94
CA GLN A 456 -54.21 -55.18 -31.55
C GLN A 456 -52.79 -54.69 -31.32
N ARG A 457 -51.88 -54.89 -32.26
CA ARG A 457 -50.52 -54.38 -32.23
C ARG A 457 -50.49 -52.86 -32.10
N ASN A 458 -51.20 -52.20 -33.00
CA ASN A 458 -51.24 -50.72 -33.01
C ASN A 458 -51.85 -50.19 -31.75
N TYR A 459 -52.89 -50.84 -31.25
CA TYR A 459 -53.52 -50.44 -29.93
C TYR A 459 -52.52 -50.61 -28.79
N SER A 460 -51.95 -51.81 -28.58
CA SER A 460 -51.02 -52.09 -27.48
C SER A 460 -49.75 -51.26 -27.54
N LEU A 461 -49.25 -50.99 -28.74
CA LEU A 461 -48.14 -50.10 -28.91
C LEU A 461 -48.46 -48.71 -28.42
N LYS A 462 -49.63 -48.16 -28.80
CA LYS A 462 -50.04 -46.82 -28.38
C LYS A 462 -50.41 -46.77 -26.90
N GLU A 463 -51.00 -47.83 -26.35
CA GLU A 463 -51.32 -47.95 -24.92
C GLU A 463 -50.04 -47.99 -24.08
N ASN A 464 -49.06 -48.85 -24.39
CA ASN A 464 -47.77 -48.89 -23.68
C ASN A 464 -47.05 -47.55 -23.72
N LEU A 465 -47.08 -46.88 -24.85
CA LEU A 465 -46.55 -45.56 -25.07
C LEU A 465 -47.20 -44.51 -24.17
N TYR A 466 -48.53 -44.47 -24.19
CA TYR A 466 -49.33 -43.57 -23.39
C TYR A 466 -49.01 -43.72 -21.90
N VAL A 467 -49.03 -44.99 -21.43
CA VAL A 467 -48.73 -45.32 -20.02
C VAL A 467 -47.28 -44.92 -19.66
N TYR A 468 -46.31 -45.19 -20.53
CA TYR A 468 -44.94 -44.79 -20.33
C TYR A 468 -44.78 -43.25 -20.22
N LEU A 469 -45.35 -42.52 -21.14
CA LEU A 469 -45.30 -41.05 -21.10
C LEU A 469 -46.07 -40.47 -19.91
N LEU A 470 -47.19 -41.07 -19.53
CA LEU A 470 -47.95 -40.67 -18.32
C LEU A 470 -47.14 -40.92 -17.05
N GLN A 471 -46.42 -42.05 -16.99
CA GLN A 471 -45.53 -42.32 -15.90
C GLN A 471 -44.39 -41.27 -15.83
N LYS A 472 -43.77 -40.93 -16.96
CA LYS A 472 -42.69 -39.91 -17.02
C LYS A 472 -43.22 -38.52 -16.67
N ARG A 473 -44.42 -38.18 -17.09
CA ARG A 473 -45.10 -36.95 -16.71
C ARG A 473 -45.33 -36.87 -15.20
N THR A 474 -45.79 -38.00 -14.61
CA THR A 474 -46.01 -38.08 -13.18
C THR A 474 -44.68 -37.91 -12.38
N GLU A 475 -43.63 -38.61 -12.83
CA GLU A 475 -42.26 -38.48 -12.28
C GLU A 475 -41.77 -37.04 -12.34
N ALA A 476 -41.90 -36.36 -13.49
CA ALA A 476 -41.50 -34.96 -13.67
C ALA A 476 -42.34 -34.02 -12.80
N GLY A 477 -43.66 -34.29 -12.68
CA GLY A 477 -44.58 -33.54 -11.81
C GLY A 477 -44.20 -33.66 -10.33
N LEU A 478 -43.92 -34.87 -9.88
CA LEU A 478 -43.48 -35.16 -8.52
C LEU A 478 -42.09 -34.49 -8.23
N SER A 479 -41.16 -34.58 -9.18
CA SER A 479 -39.89 -33.92 -9.09
C SER A 479 -40.04 -32.38 -8.93
N LYS A 480 -40.93 -31.76 -9.75
CA LYS A 480 -41.25 -30.34 -9.62
C LYS A 480 -41.80 -29.96 -8.25
N ALA A 481 -42.78 -30.79 -7.77
CA ALA A 481 -43.45 -30.53 -6.47
C ALA A 481 -42.53 -30.74 -5.27
N SER A 482 -41.56 -31.66 -5.37
CA SER A 482 -40.61 -31.98 -4.28
C SER A 482 -39.33 -31.15 -4.32
N THR A 483 -39.19 -30.27 -5.31
CA THR A 483 -37.94 -29.46 -5.47
C THR A 483 -37.74 -28.55 -4.29
N THR A 484 -36.63 -28.74 -3.58
CA THR A 484 -36.14 -27.85 -2.53
C THR A 484 -34.80 -27.24 -2.97
N SER A 485 -34.42 -26.15 -2.31
CA SER A 485 -33.09 -25.56 -2.55
C SER A 485 -31.98 -26.47 -2.01
N ASP A 486 -30.91 -26.60 -2.80
CA ASP A 486 -29.68 -27.26 -2.35
C ASP A 486 -28.84 -26.38 -1.44
N ILE A 487 -29.23 -25.12 -1.28
CA ILE A 487 -28.51 -24.13 -0.52
C ILE A 487 -29.00 -24.12 0.92
N VAL A 488 -28.16 -24.51 1.85
CA VAL A 488 -28.45 -24.57 3.30
C VAL A 488 -27.58 -23.57 4.03
N VAL A 489 -28.21 -22.77 4.88
CA VAL A 489 -27.51 -21.83 5.75
C VAL A 489 -26.83 -22.59 6.89
N VAL A 490 -25.52 -22.50 7.00
CA VAL A 490 -24.72 -23.07 8.11
C VAL A 490 -24.58 -22.06 9.22
N ASN A 491 -24.05 -20.89 8.86
CA ASN A 491 -23.95 -19.75 9.77
C ASN A 491 -24.74 -18.59 9.19
N PRO A 492 -25.77 -18.09 9.90
CA PRO A 492 -26.53 -16.93 9.47
C PRO A 492 -25.66 -15.67 9.46
N PRO A 493 -26.04 -14.64 8.69
CA PRO A 493 -25.29 -13.38 8.63
C PRO A 493 -25.09 -12.76 10.01
N ARG A 494 -23.83 -12.45 10.33
CA ARG A 494 -23.44 -11.86 11.61
C ARG A 494 -22.38 -10.78 11.40
N ALA A 495 -22.60 -9.64 12.04
CA ALA A 495 -21.62 -8.57 12.06
C ALA A 495 -20.46 -8.89 13.00
N GLY A 496 -19.24 -8.70 12.51
CA GLY A 496 -18.01 -8.75 13.31
C GLY A 496 -17.67 -7.40 13.94
N GLY A 497 -16.57 -7.35 14.69
CA GLY A 497 -16.01 -6.09 15.19
C GLY A 497 -15.42 -5.22 14.05
N PRO A 498 -15.22 -3.91 14.26
CA PRO A 498 -14.68 -3.02 13.25
C PRO A 498 -13.25 -3.43 12.86
N ILE A 499 -12.98 -3.57 11.58
CA ILE A 499 -11.65 -3.90 11.02
C ILE A 499 -10.86 -2.66 10.59
N SER A 500 -11.54 -1.51 10.45
CA SER A 500 -10.96 -0.21 10.13
C SER A 500 -11.65 0.88 10.97
N PRO A 501 -10.92 1.90 11.45
CA PRO A 501 -9.46 2.03 11.43
C PRO A 501 -8.77 1.04 12.40
N LYS A 502 -7.57 0.57 12.03
CA LYS A 502 -6.74 -0.27 12.90
C LYS A 502 -6.02 0.61 13.94
N VAL A 503 -6.74 0.97 14.99
CA VAL A 503 -6.34 1.97 15.99
C VAL A 503 -4.93 1.72 16.54
N GLN A 504 -4.62 0.49 16.98
CA GLN A 504 -3.30 0.14 17.53
C GLN A 504 -2.18 0.26 16.50
N GLN A 505 -2.42 -0.18 15.26
CA GLN A 505 -1.45 -0.04 14.17
C GLN A 505 -1.19 1.44 13.83
N ASN A 506 -2.24 2.26 13.77
CA ASN A 506 -2.10 3.69 13.47
C ASN A 506 -1.28 4.40 14.54
N TYR A 507 -1.50 4.11 15.83
CA TYR A 507 -0.67 4.67 16.91
C TYR A 507 0.77 4.15 16.88
N ALA A 508 0.98 2.87 16.58
CA ALA A 508 2.33 2.32 16.45
C ALA A 508 3.10 2.98 15.29
N ILE A 509 2.46 3.15 14.13
CA ILE A 509 3.04 3.83 12.98
C ILE A 509 3.33 5.30 13.31
N ALA A 510 2.37 6.00 13.92
CA ALA A 510 2.53 7.41 14.29
C ALA A 510 3.66 7.59 15.30
N GLY A 511 3.76 6.74 16.32
CA GLY A 511 4.86 6.75 17.28
C GLY A 511 6.21 6.48 16.63
N GLY A 512 6.26 5.50 15.74
CA GLY A 512 7.46 5.18 14.96
C GLY A 512 7.91 6.33 14.07
N VAL A 513 7.00 6.93 13.30
CA VAL A 513 7.30 8.10 12.44
C VAL A 513 7.72 9.30 13.28
N GLY A 514 6.98 9.59 14.37
CA GLY A 514 7.30 10.68 15.28
C GLY A 514 8.70 10.59 15.89
N LEU A 515 9.18 9.36 16.16
CA LEU A 515 10.52 9.09 16.69
C LEU A 515 11.60 9.11 15.60
N MET A 516 11.33 8.49 14.46
CA MET A 516 12.31 8.33 13.37
C MET A 516 12.61 9.64 12.64
N LEU A 517 11.61 10.49 12.45
CA LEU A 517 11.74 11.74 11.69
C LEU A 517 12.81 12.68 12.27
N PRO A 518 12.81 13.02 13.58
CA PRO A 518 13.86 13.85 14.15
C PRO A 518 15.23 13.16 14.18
N LEU A 519 15.29 11.84 14.37
CA LEU A 519 16.55 11.11 14.33
C LEU A 519 17.18 11.16 12.93
N LEU A 520 16.36 10.99 11.89
CA LEU A 520 16.80 11.12 10.51
C LEU A 520 17.28 12.54 10.20
N LEU A 521 16.57 13.57 10.71
CA LEU A 521 16.99 14.96 10.59
C LEU A 521 18.35 15.20 11.27
N PHE A 522 18.56 14.68 12.48
CA PHE A 522 19.84 14.78 13.18
C PHE A 522 20.97 14.07 12.43
N LEU A 523 20.68 12.93 11.82
CA LEU A 523 21.61 12.20 10.96
C LEU A 523 22.00 13.05 9.73
N ILE A 524 21.03 13.63 9.05
CA ILE A 524 21.28 14.51 7.89
C ILE A 524 22.15 15.70 8.30
N ILE A 525 21.83 16.37 9.41
CA ILE A 525 22.62 17.49 9.92
C ILE A 525 24.07 17.06 10.24
N GLU A 526 24.27 15.85 10.78
CA GLU A 526 25.61 15.33 11.06
C GLU A 526 26.41 15.04 9.79
N VAL A 527 25.77 14.44 8.78
CA VAL A 527 26.39 14.15 7.49
C VAL A 527 26.80 15.43 6.75
N LEU A 528 25.96 16.47 6.82
CA LEU A 528 26.23 17.76 6.17
C LEU A 528 27.24 18.62 6.93
N ASN A 529 27.64 18.25 8.15
CA ASN A 529 28.56 19.03 8.95
C ASN A 529 30.02 18.77 8.56
N ASN A 530 30.59 19.68 7.79
CA ASN A 530 31.98 19.62 7.30
C ASN A 530 32.99 20.33 8.20
N ARG A 531 32.71 20.53 9.51
CA ARG A 531 33.59 21.21 10.44
C ARG A 531 34.32 20.23 11.34
N VAL A 532 35.55 20.63 11.76
CA VAL A 532 36.32 19.90 12.77
C VAL A 532 35.70 20.07 14.13
N GLN A 533 35.28 18.96 14.74
CA GLN A 533 34.57 18.98 16.02
C GLN A 533 35.42 18.47 17.21
N SER A 534 36.35 17.52 16.93
CA SER A 534 37.10 16.86 17.99
C SER A 534 38.55 16.60 17.58
N LYS A 535 39.40 16.22 18.56
CA LYS A 535 40.80 15.83 18.32
C LYS A 535 40.86 14.59 17.42
N GLU A 536 39.97 13.66 17.57
CA GLU A 536 39.86 12.45 16.77
C GLU A 536 39.61 12.78 15.29
N ASP A 537 38.83 13.84 15.00
CA ASP A 537 38.64 14.30 13.61
C ASP A 537 39.97 14.79 13.00
N ILE A 538 40.82 15.48 13.79
CA ILE A 538 42.12 15.93 13.34
C ILE A 538 43.05 14.75 13.06
N GLN A 539 43.16 13.81 14.00
CA GLN A 539 44.03 12.65 13.90
C GLN A 539 43.66 11.69 12.76
N LYS A 540 42.39 11.69 12.36
CA LYS A 540 41.90 10.88 11.21
C LYS A 540 42.34 11.50 9.87
N ILE A 541 42.48 12.82 9.81
CA ILE A 541 42.71 13.57 8.56
C ILE A 541 44.18 13.86 8.35
N THR A 542 44.94 14.17 9.44
CA THR A 542 46.35 14.58 9.33
C THR A 542 47.23 13.87 10.35
N ASP A 543 48.49 13.65 9.97
CA ASP A 543 49.58 13.10 10.82
C ASP A 543 50.32 14.21 11.59
N VAL A 544 49.99 15.48 11.32
CA VAL A 544 50.55 16.63 12.03
C VAL A 544 50.26 16.54 13.53
N PRO A 545 51.25 16.59 14.43
CA PRO A 545 51.03 16.40 15.85
C PRO A 545 50.18 17.52 16.44
N VAL A 546 49.21 17.17 17.30
CA VAL A 546 48.43 18.13 18.04
C VAL A 546 49.15 18.43 19.35
N ILE A 547 49.69 19.65 19.44
CA ILE A 547 50.52 20.08 20.59
C ILE A 547 49.71 20.42 21.87
N GLY A 548 48.48 20.84 21.68
CA GLY A 548 47.63 21.23 22.82
C GLY A 548 46.27 21.73 22.41
N GLY A 549 45.43 22.00 23.40
CA GLY A 549 44.12 22.61 23.21
C GLY A 549 43.90 23.77 24.15
N VAL A 550 43.26 24.82 23.65
CA VAL A 550 42.89 26.04 24.37
C VAL A 550 41.38 26.16 24.50
N GLY A 551 40.88 26.32 25.70
CA GLY A 551 39.43 26.42 26.00
C GLY A 551 38.77 27.67 25.44
N HIS A 552 37.43 27.67 25.40
CA HIS A 552 36.65 28.85 24.98
C HIS A 552 36.83 30.04 25.93
N ASN A 553 37.17 31.19 25.35
CA ASN A 553 37.33 32.44 26.12
C ASN A 553 36.00 33.06 26.53
N LEU A 554 35.60 32.88 27.79
CA LEU A 554 34.36 33.45 28.34
C LEU A 554 34.49 34.93 28.66
N SER A 555 35.73 35.44 28.97
CA SER A 555 35.95 36.83 29.42
C SER A 555 36.03 37.82 28.28
N LYS A 556 36.18 37.34 27.03
CA LYS A 556 36.45 38.18 25.84
C LYS A 556 37.74 39.05 25.93
N ASP A 557 38.55 38.90 26.95
CA ASP A 557 39.85 39.57 27.08
C ASP A 557 40.86 38.97 26.07
N ALA A 558 41.61 39.79 25.36
CA ALA A 558 42.63 39.33 24.44
C ALA A 558 43.86 38.80 25.21
N LEU A 559 44.25 39.40 26.33
CA LEU A 559 45.39 39.08 27.17
C LEU A 559 45.06 38.27 28.41
N VAL A 560 44.36 37.10 28.22
CA VAL A 560 43.92 36.30 29.34
C VAL A 560 45.02 35.80 30.25
N VAL A 561 46.16 35.44 29.69
CA VAL A 561 47.36 34.97 30.46
C VAL A 561 47.86 36.04 31.42
N TYR A 562 47.84 37.30 31.00
CA TYR A 562 48.28 38.40 31.85
C TYR A 562 47.26 38.84 32.89
N ARG A 563 46.02 39.06 32.45
CA ARG A 563 44.92 39.57 33.30
C ARG A 563 44.34 38.53 34.24
N LYS A 564 44.37 37.21 33.84
CA LYS A 564 43.83 36.08 34.63
C LYS A 564 44.85 34.95 34.71
N PRO A 565 46.02 35.11 35.36
CA PRO A 565 47.13 34.15 35.31
C PRO A 565 46.81 32.80 35.96
N ARG A 566 45.77 32.71 36.79
CA ARG A 566 45.30 31.46 37.47
C ARG A 566 44.12 30.81 36.74
N SER A 567 43.79 31.28 35.57
CA SER A 567 42.66 30.65 34.80
C SER A 567 43.11 29.33 34.15
N ALA A 568 42.14 28.45 33.91
CA ALA A 568 42.39 27.20 33.19
C ALA A 568 42.93 27.43 31.77
N MET A 569 42.61 28.58 31.12
CA MET A 569 43.12 28.96 29.84
C MET A 569 44.62 29.36 29.92
N SER A 570 45.01 30.07 30.98
CA SER A 570 46.43 30.41 31.24
C SER A 570 47.25 29.11 31.44
N GLU A 571 46.70 28.12 32.14
CA GLU A 571 47.35 26.84 32.28
C GLU A 571 47.46 26.10 30.95
N SER A 572 46.43 26.19 30.08
CA SER A 572 46.51 25.62 28.72
C SER A 572 47.66 26.22 27.92
N PHE A 573 47.90 27.54 27.99
CA PHE A 573 49.05 28.19 27.33
C PHE A 573 50.41 27.80 27.95
N ARG A 574 50.49 27.63 29.29
CA ARG A 574 51.69 27.11 29.96
C ARG A 574 51.99 25.67 29.48
N ALA A 575 50.98 24.84 29.31
CA ALA A 575 51.13 23.48 28.75
C ALA A 575 51.63 23.53 27.31
N VAL A 576 51.06 24.42 26.45
CA VAL A 576 51.52 24.64 25.07
C VAL A 576 52.96 25.07 25.04
N ARG A 577 53.38 26.03 25.90
CA ARG A 577 54.79 26.44 26.04
C ARG A 577 55.69 25.22 26.38
N SER A 578 55.33 24.44 27.36
CA SER A 578 56.10 23.26 27.78
C SER A 578 56.24 22.24 26.65
N ASN A 579 55.18 21.99 25.90
CA ASN A 579 55.19 21.09 24.75
C ASN A 579 56.01 21.65 23.58
N LEU A 580 55.97 22.95 23.30
CA LEU A 580 56.84 23.63 22.31
C LEU A 580 58.32 23.45 22.64
N ASN A 581 58.70 23.71 23.90
CA ASN A 581 60.10 23.46 24.32
C ASN A 581 60.54 22.01 24.15
N TYR A 582 59.65 21.06 24.32
CA TYR A 582 59.95 19.66 24.08
C TYR A 582 60.18 19.37 22.57
N PHE A 583 59.32 19.88 21.71
CA PHE A 583 59.43 19.73 20.27
C PHE A 583 60.66 20.40 19.65
N THR A 584 61.13 21.48 20.23
CA THR A 584 62.29 22.23 19.74
C THR A 584 63.60 21.86 20.47
N GLY A 585 63.58 20.86 21.36
CA GLY A 585 64.73 20.39 22.10
C GLY A 585 65.30 21.41 23.09
N GLY A 586 64.52 22.37 23.55
CA GLY A 586 64.87 23.37 24.58
C GLY A 586 66.02 24.28 24.19
N LYS A 587 66.24 24.53 22.89
CA LYS A 587 67.25 25.49 22.39
C LYS A 587 66.92 26.90 22.87
N ASP A 588 67.96 27.69 23.15
CA ASP A 588 67.79 29.10 23.40
C ASP A 588 67.68 29.88 22.08
N HIS A 589 67.07 31.06 22.12
CA HIS A 589 66.88 31.95 20.96
C HIS A 589 66.07 31.34 19.79
N GLN A 590 64.77 31.06 20.00
CA GLN A 590 63.91 30.39 19.03
C GLN A 590 62.93 31.34 18.34
N ILE A 591 62.64 31.05 17.10
CA ILE A 591 61.63 31.73 16.29
C ILE A 591 60.42 30.81 16.10
N PHE A 592 59.27 31.23 16.62
CA PHE A 592 57.99 30.53 16.40
C PHE A 592 57.12 31.31 15.41
N LEU A 593 56.51 30.56 14.50
CA LEU A 593 55.53 31.13 13.58
C LEU A 593 54.12 30.64 13.99
N VAL A 594 53.17 31.56 14.07
CA VAL A 594 51.76 31.21 14.34
C VAL A 594 50.94 31.58 13.11
N THR A 595 50.29 30.61 12.57
CA THR A 595 49.38 30.75 11.43
C THR A 595 48.08 29.96 11.63
N SER A 596 47.16 30.03 10.67
CA SER A 596 45.87 29.31 10.69
C SER A 596 45.39 29.02 9.27
N SER A 597 44.32 28.21 9.11
CA SER A 597 43.73 27.96 7.80
C SER A 597 42.98 29.16 7.25
N ILE A 598 42.05 29.71 8.06
CA ILE A 598 41.15 30.82 7.69
C ILE A 598 41.16 31.90 8.76
N PRO A 599 40.73 33.13 8.44
CA PRO A 599 40.59 34.21 9.44
C PRO A 599 39.58 33.82 10.54
N GLY A 600 39.86 34.25 11.78
CA GLY A 600 38.95 34.05 12.93
C GLY A 600 39.18 32.75 13.71
N GLU A 601 40.25 31.98 13.42
CA GLU A 601 40.64 30.76 14.18
C GLU A 601 41.35 31.07 15.48
N GLY A 602 41.79 32.32 15.70
CA GLY A 602 42.39 32.77 16.92
C GLY A 602 43.93 32.83 16.91
N LYS A 603 44.56 32.94 15.73
CA LYS A 603 46.01 33.05 15.58
C LYS A 603 46.61 34.18 16.40
N SER A 604 46.14 35.43 16.25
CA SER A 604 46.68 36.60 16.99
C SER A 604 46.43 36.50 18.51
N PHE A 605 45.27 35.97 18.91
CA PHE A 605 44.98 35.65 20.32
C PHE A 605 46.00 34.63 20.88
N THR A 606 46.28 33.57 20.08
CA THR A 606 47.27 32.57 20.43
C THR A 606 48.68 33.16 20.51
N THR A 607 49.04 33.96 19.52
CA THR A 607 50.38 34.64 19.48
C THR A 607 50.60 35.50 20.73
N LEU A 608 49.66 36.38 21.09
CA LEU A 608 49.78 37.23 22.24
C LEU A 608 49.83 36.48 23.56
N ASN A 609 48.94 35.49 23.77
CA ASN A 609 48.98 34.75 25.02
C ASN A 609 50.17 33.80 25.14
N LEU A 610 50.66 33.25 24.02
CA LEU A 610 51.85 32.44 24.00
C LEU A 610 53.12 33.29 24.30
N ALA A 611 53.22 34.47 23.71
CA ALA A 611 54.29 35.43 23.98
C ALA A 611 54.28 35.87 25.46
N THR A 612 53.11 36.15 25.98
CA THR A 612 52.89 36.52 27.39
C THR A 612 53.36 35.41 28.33
N VAL A 613 53.08 34.13 28.01
CA VAL A 613 53.53 33.01 28.88
C VAL A 613 55.05 32.86 28.88
N PHE A 614 55.74 33.13 27.78
CA PHE A 614 57.22 33.15 27.75
C PHE A 614 57.79 34.34 28.51
N ALA A 615 57.22 35.54 28.30
CA ALA A 615 57.65 36.79 28.99
C ALA A 615 57.49 36.70 30.52
N LEU A 616 56.35 36.18 31.00
CA LEU A 616 56.11 35.95 32.42
C LEU A 616 56.97 34.87 33.05
N ALA A 617 57.61 34.00 32.23
CA ALA A 617 58.62 33.04 32.68
C ALA A 617 60.03 33.66 32.74
N GLY A 618 60.18 34.96 32.61
CA GLY A 618 61.45 35.71 32.65
C GLY A 618 62.25 35.68 31.36
N LYS A 619 61.69 35.23 30.25
CA LYS A 619 62.34 35.14 28.93
C LYS A 619 62.07 36.42 28.13
N LYS A 620 63.13 37.03 27.58
CA LYS A 620 62.99 38.17 26.67
C LYS A 620 62.25 37.75 25.40
N THR A 621 61.04 38.21 25.20
CA THR A 621 60.19 37.77 24.12
C THR A 621 59.75 38.97 23.27
N ILE A 622 59.76 38.77 21.94
CA ILE A 622 59.24 39.78 21.03
C ILE A 622 58.17 39.16 20.11
N VAL A 623 57.07 39.88 19.93
CA VAL A 623 56.05 39.56 18.96
C VAL A 623 56.30 40.34 17.68
N LEU A 624 56.34 39.68 16.56
CA LEU A 624 56.46 40.27 15.24
C LEU A 624 55.14 40.20 14.48
N GLY A 625 54.46 41.31 14.25
CA GLY A 625 53.24 41.45 13.48
C GLY A 625 53.53 41.30 11.97
N ALA A 626 53.70 40.03 11.48
CA ALA A 626 53.96 39.79 10.09
C ALA A 626 52.70 39.65 9.20
N ASP A 627 51.50 39.84 9.78
CA ASP A 627 50.24 40.05 9.03
C ASP A 627 50.12 41.50 8.56
N LEU A 628 50.93 41.87 7.54
CA LEU A 628 50.95 43.23 7.00
C LEU A 628 49.64 43.63 6.29
N ARG A 629 48.74 42.68 6.05
CA ARG A 629 47.45 42.94 5.40
C ARG A 629 46.38 43.37 6.36
N LYS A 630 46.36 42.83 7.60
CA LYS A 630 45.41 43.17 8.65
C LYS A 630 46.10 43.21 10.00
N PRO A 631 47.00 44.22 10.24
CA PRO A 631 47.70 44.32 11.49
C PRO A 631 46.73 44.71 12.62
N LYS A 632 46.53 43.80 13.60
CA LYS A 632 45.59 44.00 14.75
C LYS A 632 46.27 43.87 16.12
N LEU A 633 47.47 43.31 16.18
CA LEU A 633 48.15 43.00 17.46
C LEU A 633 48.41 44.18 18.36
N PHE A 634 48.56 45.39 17.80
CA PHE A 634 48.90 46.59 18.53
C PHE A 634 47.70 47.09 19.42
N ASP A 635 46.46 46.90 18.95
CA ASP A 635 45.26 47.32 19.70
C ASP A 635 45.15 46.60 21.05
N ASP A 636 45.42 45.31 21.07
CA ASP A 636 45.30 44.42 22.24
C ASP A 636 46.37 44.70 23.31
N LEU A 637 47.48 45.32 22.96
CA LEU A 637 48.57 45.72 23.83
C LEU A 637 48.62 47.23 24.17
N ASN A 638 47.60 48.02 23.75
CA ASN A 638 47.57 49.48 23.86
C ASN A 638 48.76 50.19 23.23
N LEU A 639 49.30 49.65 22.13
CA LEU A 639 50.46 50.16 21.38
C LEU A 639 49.99 50.83 20.08
N HIS A 640 50.87 51.51 19.36
CA HIS A 640 50.56 52.20 18.13
C HIS A 640 51.01 51.42 16.86
N ASN A 641 50.35 51.66 15.74
CA ASN A 641 50.69 51.06 14.43
C ASN A 641 51.17 52.12 13.41
N ARG A 642 51.68 53.27 13.90
CA ARG A 642 52.17 54.35 13.03
C ARG A 642 53.45 54.02 12.36
N VAL A 643 54.34 53.35 13.06
CA VAL A 643 55.61 52.83 12.60
C VAL A 643 55.70 51.34 12.96
N GLY A 644 56.15 50.50 12.04
CA GLY A 644 56.18 49.06 12.26
C GLY A 644 57.00 48.31 11.19
N LEU A 645 56.75 47.01 11.08
CA LEU A 645 57.50 46.11 10.22
C LEU A 645 57.54 46.57 8.73
N SER A 646 56.47 47.09 8.21
CA SER A 646 56.38 47.57 6.84
C SER A 646 57.31 48.73 6.56
N GLN A 647 57.49 49.69 7.53
CA GLN A 647 58.41 50.80 7.37
C GLN A 647 59.87 50.38 7.50
N TYR A 648 60.17 49.44 8.44
CA TYR A 648 61.49 48.92 8.58
C TYR A 648 61.94 48.19 7.28
N LEU A 649 61.06 47.31 6.74
CA LEU A 649 61.37 46.58 5.52
C LEU A 649 61.50 47.45 4.28
N SER A 650 60.83 48.63 4.29
CA SER A 650 60.94 49.64 3.23
C SER A 650 62.10 50.63 3.45
N GLY A 651 62.92 50.48 4.52
CA GLY A 651 64.06 51.36 4.82
C GLY A 651 63.66 52.77 5.31
N LEU A 652 62.39 52.94 5.78
CA LEU A 652 61.83 54.22 6.23
C LEU A 652 61.92 54.44 7.74
N ALA A 653 62.31 53.41 8.52
CA ALA A 653 62.48 53.47 9.94
C ALA A 653 63.59 52.56 10.41
N SER A 654 64.27 52.95 11.54
CA SER A 654 65.30 52.09 12.17
C SER A 654 64.68 50.96 13.03
N LEU A 655 65.53 50.01 13.45
CA LEU A 655 65.09 48.91 14.28
C LEU A 655 64.57 49.38 15.64
N GLU A 656 65.26 50.37 16.22
CA GLU A 656 64.92 50.94 17.51
C GLU A 656 63.62 51.73 17.49
N GLU A 657 63.23 52.33 16.34
CA GLU A 657 61.93 53.03 16.19
C GLU A 657 60.74 52.11 16.04
N VAL A 658 60.93 50.89 15.54
CA VAL A 658 59.82 49.97 15.33
C VAL A 658 59.54 49.05 16.52
N ILE A 659 60.54 48.85 17.41
CA ILE A 659 60.34 48.06 18.64
C ILE A 659 59.63 48.85 19.69
N GLN A 660 58.46 48.37 20.13
CA GLN A 660 57.66 48.96 21.18
C GLN A 660 57.65 48.06 22.40
N GLN A 661 57.88 48.62 23.59
CA GLN A 661 57.76 47.93 24.88
C GLN A 661 56.32 47.83 25.30
N SER A 662 55.83 46.67 25.70
CA SER A 662 54.48 46.49 26.19
C SER A 662 54.38 46.71 27.70
N GLU A 663 53.16 46.78 28.24
CA GLU A 663 52.89 46.79 29.71
C GLU A 663 53.39 45.51 30.41
N ILE A 664 53.61 44.45 29.63
CA ILE A 664 53.98 43.15 30.19
C ILE A 664 55.55 43.11 30.26
N PRO A 665 56.11 42.87 31.45
CA PRO A 665 57.56 42.74 31.60
C PRO A 665 58.17 41.70 30.66
N ASN A 666 59.29 42.01 30.04
CA ASN A 666 60.02 41.18 29.07
C ASN A 666 59.30 40.89 27.74
N LEU A 667 58.19 41.65 27.44
CA LEU A 667 57.48 41.48 26.16
C LEU A 667 57.55 42.76 25.33
N SER A 668 58.13 42.64 24.15
CA SER A 668 58.22 43.70 23.12
C SER A 668 57.33 43.35 21.90
N LEU A 669 56.94 44.33 21.13
CA LEU A 669 56.14 44.16 19.88
C LEU A 669 56.79 44.98 18.74
N ILE A 670 56.92 44.39 17.59
CA ILE A 670 56.98 45.10 16.33
C ILE A 670 55.62 44.96 15.66
N SER A 671 54.86 46.05 15.57
CA SER A 671 53.58 46.02 14.86
C SER A 671 53.74 45.85 13.35
N GLY A 672 52.69 45.48 12.61
CA GLY A 672 52.81 45.33 11.16
C GLY A 672 53.04 46.66 10.42
N GLY A 673 52.75 47.80 11.08
CA GLY A 673 52.82 49.09 10.47
C GLY A 673 51.62 49.41 9.55
N PRO A 674 51.52 50.56 8.93
CA PRO A 674 50.57 50.87 7.86
C PRO A 674 50.68 49.87 6.72
N MET A 675 49.56 49.47 6.12
CA MET A 675 49.46 48.49 5.07
C MET A 675 50.27 48.97 3.83
N PRO A 676 51.29 48.19 3.40
CA PRO A 676 52.02 48.49 2.19
C PRO A 676 51.25 48.02 0.93
N PRO A 677 51.55 48.58 -0.27
CA PRO A 677 50.92 48.15 -1.51
C PRO A 677 51.24 46.71 -1.90
N ASN A 678 52.42 46.17 -1.58
CA ASN A 678 52.95 44.85 -1.91
C ASN A 678 53.48 44.10 -0.68
N PRO A 679 52.62 43.63 0.24
CA PRO A 679 53.06 42.98 1.48
C PRO A 679 53.99 41.78 1.32
N SER A 680 53.66 40.88 0.37
CA SER A 680 54.39 39.63 0.18
C SER A 680 55.84 39.86 -0.33
N GLU A 681 56.03 40.87 -1.20
CA GLU A 681 57.34 41.21 -1.75
C GLU A 681 58.29 41.78 -0.69
N LEU A 682 57.73 42.54 0.26
CA LEU A 682 58.50 43.04 1.39
C LEU A 682 59.02 41.94 2.31
N LEU A 683 58.17 40.90 2.53
CA LEU A 683 58.52 39.76 3.39
C LEU A 683 59.59 38.82 2.79
N ILE A 684 59.80 38.87 1.46
CA ILE A 684 60.79 38.05 0.74
C ILE A 684 62.16 38.74 0.73
N GLN A 685 62.22 40.02 0.96
CA GLN A 685 63.49 40.80 0.88
C GLN A 685 64.54 40.29 1.87
N PRO A 686 65.82 40.31 1.52
CA PRO A 686 66.94 39.91 2.41
C PRO A 686 66.96 40.61 3.75
N ILE A 687 66.46 41.87 3.83
CA ILE A 687 66.32 42.64 5.07
C ILE A 687 65.39 41.95 6.10
N MET A 688 64.47 41.12 5.68
CA MET A 688 63.62 40.33 6.61
C MET A 688 64.48 39.23 7.31
N ALA A 689 65.36 38.57 6.59
CA ALA A 689 66.28 37.57 7.15
C ALA A 689 67.29 38.22 8.10
N GLU A 690 67.78 39.41 7.77
CA GLU A 690 68.71 40.17 8.63
C GLU A 690 67.95 40.64 9.95
N LEU A 691 66.72 41.10 9.81
CA LEU A 691 65.88 41.44 10.96
C LEU A 691 65.73 40.25 11.90
N LEU A 692 65.31 39.09 11.39
CA LEU A 692 65.09 37.89 12.18
C LEU A 692 66.40 37.40 12.85
N GLN A 693 67.59 37.54 12.20
CA GLN A 693 68.86 37.24 12.81
C GLN A 693 69.23 38.21 13.96
N LYS A 694 68.99 39.50 13.80
CA LYS A 694 69.19 40.46 14.85
C LYS A 694 68.27 40.22 16.05
N LEU A 695 66.95 39.98 15.80
CA LEU A 695 65.98 39.67 16.84
C LEU A 695 66.30 38.36 17.57
N ARG A 696 66.79 37.32 16.85
CA ARG A 696 67.21 36.04 17.42
C ARG A 696 68.43 36.20 18.34
N ALA A 697 69.32 37.14 18.03
CA ALA A 697 70.47 37.43 18.87
C ALA A 697 70.15 38.16 20.17
N GLU A 698 69.09 39.00 20.18
CA GLU A 698 68.70 39.87 21.30
C GLU A 698 67.62 39.26 22.19
N TYR A 699 66.67 38.48 21.59
CA TYR A 699 65.52 37.89 22.28
C TYR A 699 65.66 36.38 22.42
N ASP A 700 65.15 35.87 23.57
CA ASP A 700 65.07 34.41 23.77
C ASP A 700 64.00 33.78 22.85
N PHE A 701 62.88 34.52 22.60
CA PHE A 701 61.79 34.05 21.76
C PHE A 701 61.29 35.15 20.83
N VAL A 702 61.23 34.85 19.55
CA VAL A 702 60.56 35.68 18.54
C VAL A 702 59.31 34.94 18.07
N ILE A 703 58.12 35.55 18.22
CA ILE A 703 56.87 34.93 17.86
C ILE A 703 56.26 35.76 16.71
N MET A 704 56.14 35.15 15.52
CA MET A 704 55.59 35.78 14.33
C MET A 704 54.11 35.51 14.20
N ASP A 705 53.27 36.57 14.19
CA ASP A 705 51.85 36.46 13.80
C ASP A 705 51.71 36.64 12.28
N THR A 706 51.31 35.62 11.56
CA THR A 706 51.23 35.60 10.11
C THR A 706 49.81 35.52 9.59
N PRO A 707 49.53 35.92 8.34
CA PRO A 707 48.18 35.74 7.75
C PRO A 707 47.79 34.28 7.60
N PRO A 708 46.50 33.94 7.46
CA PRO A 708 46.02 32.57 7.23
C PRO A 708 46.53 32.00 5.90
N LEU A 709 46.91 30.71 5.89
CA LEU A 709 47.46 30.01 4.74
C LEU A 709 46.54 29.92 3.50
N SER A 710 45.20 29.93 3.70
CA SER A 710 44.25 29.87 2.60
C SER A 710 44.19 31.13 1.73
N TYR A 711 44.75 32.26 2.20
CA TYR A 711 44.67 33.53 1.47
C TYR A 711 45.94 33.93 0.81
N VAL A 712 47.09 33.53 1.37
CA VAL A 712 48.42 34.00 0.90
C VAL A 712 49.55 33.05 1.27
N THR A 713 50.60 33.09 0.45
CA THR A 713 51.83 32.30 0.62
C THR A 713 52.80 32.88 1.66
N ASP A 714 52.46 34.03 2.22
CA ASP A 714 53.34 34.81 3.13
C ASP A 714 53.80 33.97 4.34
N ALA A 715 52.89 33.18 4.94
CA ALA A 715 53.23 32.29 6.05
C ALA A 715 54.21 31.19 5.65
N PHE A 716 54.15 30.65 4.42
CA PHE A 716 55.12 29.67 3.93
C PHE A 716 56.49 30.25 3.74
N ILE A 717 56.60 31.50 3.27
CA ILE A 717 57.84 32.18 3.10
C ILE A 717 58.55 32.40 4.47
N LEU A 718 57.76 32.83 5.45
CA LEU A 718 58.26 33.05 6.81
C LEU A 718 58.53 31.76 7.57
N ALA A 719 57.83 30.63 7.25
CA ALA A 719 58.10 29.33 7.88
C ALA A 719 59.52 28.81 7.67
N ALA A 720 60.18 29.21 6.59
CA ALA A 720 61.57 28.86 6.35
C ALA A 720 62.54 29.44 7.39
N TYR A 721 62.17 30.53 8.09
CA TYR A 721 62.98 31.16 9.12
C TYR A 721 62.56 30.72 10.53
N ALA A 722 61.44 30.01 10.68
CA ALA A 722 60.97 29.53 11.97
C ALA A 722 61.55 28.19 12.39
N ASP A 723 61.91 28.08 13.66
CA ASP A 723 62.35 26.79 14.25
C ASP A 723 61.16 25.82 14.38
N HIS A 724 59.96 26.36 14.62
CA HIS A 724 58.71 25.61 14.67
C HIS A 724 57.47 26.49 14.31
N SER A 725 56.54 25.88 13.57
CA SER A 725 55.31 26.52 13.15
C SER A 725 54.12 25.97 13.95
N LEU A 726 53.24 26.86 14.42
CA LEU A 726 52.03 26.52 15.13
C LEU A 726 50.81 26.81 14.25
N PHE A 727 50.11 25.80 13.88
CA PHE A 727 48.90 25.85 13.05
C PHE A 727 47.64 25.88 13.95
N VAL A 728 46.98 26.99 14.03
CA VAL A 728 45.81 27.17 14.88
C VAL A 728 44.55 26.75 14.11
N ILE A 729 43.79 25.84 14.67
CA ILE A 729 42.45 25.44 14.19
C ILE A 729 41.43 25.64 15.26
N ARG A 730 40.17 25.93 14.89
CA ARG A 730 39.12 26.26 15.81
C ARG A 730 37.99 25.27 15.78
N GLN A 731 37.54 24.80 16.95
CA GLN A 731 36.45 23.83 17.11
C GLN A 731 35.16 24.35 16.50
N ASN A 732 34.43 23.47 15.76
CA ASN A 732 33.17 23.77 15.06
C ASN A 732 33.25 24.96 14.08
N PHE A 733 34.45 25.38 13.71
CA PHE A 733 34.66 26.50 12.81
C PHE A 733 35.54 26.15 11.61
N THR A 734 36.70 25.55 11.83
CA THR A 734 37.62 25.12 10.79
C THR A 734 37.02 24.04 9.91
N PRO A 735 37.00 24.20 8.57
CA PRO A 735 36.54 23.15 7.66
C PRO A 735 37.53 21.99 7.60
N ARG A 736 37.06 20.76 7.42
CA ARG A 736 37.92 19.56 7.34
C ARG A 736 38.88 19.63 6.15
N GLU A 737 38.46 20.25 5.05
CA GLU A 737 39.29 20.46 3.87
C GLU A 737 40.59 21.23 4.16
N ALA A 738 40.58 22.12 5.14
CA ALA A 738 41.75 22.84 5.56
C ALA A 738 42.84 21.92 6.16
N LEU A 739 42.41 20.87 6.87
CA LEU A 739 43.35 19.86 7.39
C LEU A 739 43.85 18.93 6.32
N VAL A 740 43.01 18.64 5.29
CA VAL A 740 43.45 17.87 4.12
C VAL A 740 44.56 18.64 3.39
N ALA A 741 44.36 19.92 3.13
CA ALA A 741 45.36 20.79 2.51
C ALA A 741 46.65 20.88 3.35
N LEU A 742 46.50 20.97 4.69
CA LEU A 742 47.66 20.94 5.60
C LEU A 742 48.44 19.62 5.50
N GLN A 743 47.76 18.49 5.44
CA GLN A 743 48.33 17.17 5.31
C GLN A 743 49.13 17.03 4.00
N GLU A 744 48.63 17.56 2.90
CA GLU A 744 49.34 17.55 1.61
C GLU A 744 50.64 18.34 1.67
N GLN A 745 50.61 19.52 2.33
CA GLN A 745 51.84 20.33 2.51
C GLN A 745 52.86 19.65 3.44
N TYR A 746 52.38 18.98 4.48
CA TYR A 746 53.20 18.21 5.43
C TYR A 746 53.81 16.98 4.79
N ALA A 747 53.05 16.18 4.05
CA ALA A 747 53.49 14.97 3.38
C ALA A 747 54.46 15.25 2.23
N THR A 748 54.35 16.39 1.56
CA THR A 748 55.31 16.82 0.50
C THR A 748 56.58 17.44 1.08
N GLY A 749 56.76 17.52 2.42
CA GLY A 749 57.92 18.07 3.07
C GLY A 749 58.07 19.59 2.93
N LYS A 750 57.10 20.29 2.39
CA LYS A 750 57.13 21.76 2.28
C LYS A 750 57.12 22.45 3.62
N ILE A 751 56.50 21.81 4.63
CA ILE A 751 56.53 22.24 6.02
C ILE A 751 56.83 21.02 6.90
N SER A 752 58.01 20.95 7.50
CA SER A 752 58.38 19.80 8.34
C SER A 752 58.18 20.05 9.84
N ASN A 753 58.50 21.26 10.31
CA ASN A 753 58.43 21.61 11.73
C ASN A 753 57.10 22.33 12.08
N ILE A 754 56.00 21.56 12.07
CA ILE A 754 54.68 22.15 12.33
C ILE A 754 53.91 21.30 13.33
N SER A 755 53.08 21.95 14.16
CA SER A 755 52.15 21.29 15.06
C SER A 755 50.80 22.04 15.09
N ILE A 756 49.76 21.32 15.43
CA ILE A 756 48.39 21.85 15.49
C ILE A 756 48.08 22.31 16.94
N LEU A 757 47.56 23.53 17.06
CA LEU A 757 46.87 24.00 18.27
C LEU A 757 45.36 24.01 18.07
N PHE A 758 44.64 23.25 18.90
CA PHE A 758 43.17 23.16 18.83
C PHE A 758 42.54 24.20 19.73
N ASN A 759 41.97 25.25 19.17
CA ASN A 759 41.46 26.43 19.85
C ASN A 759 39.96 26.44 20.04
N ASP A 760 39.47 27.22 20.94
CA ASP A 760 38.04 27.50 21.23
C ASP A 760 37.25 26.25 21.67
N LEU A 761 37.87 25.39 22.48
CA LEU A 761 37.26 24.14 22.94
C LEU A 761 36.12 24.43 23.90
N LYS A 762 34.93 24.10 23.49
CA LYS A 762 33.71 24.21 24.34
C LYS A 762 33.47 22.91 25.09
N ARG A 763 33.20 22.99 26.38
CA ARG A 763 32.73 21.84 27.18
C ARG A 763 31.34 21.42 26.72
N THR A 764 31.21 20.29 26.09
CA THR A 764 29.90 19.64 25.88
C THR A 764 29.54 18.88 27.16
N GLY A 765 28.34 19.12 27.71
CA GLY A 765 27.88 18.66 29.02
C GLY A 765 27.77 17.14 29.24
N LEU A 766 28.25 16.30 28.36
CA LEU A 766 28.21 14.85 28.44
C LEU A 766 29.60 14.19 28.42
N GLY A 767 30.59 14.81 29.13
CA GLY A 767 31.80 14.07 29.45
C GLY A 767 32.69 13.62 28.30
N TYR A 768 32.44 14.01 27.06
CA TYR A 768 33.23 13.69 25.90
C TYR A 768 34.09 14.86 25.45
N GLY A 769 35.12 15.10 26.19
CA GLY A 769 36.13 16.09 25.85
C GLY A 769 37.36 15.91 26.71
N TYR A 770 38.45 15.40 26.15
CA TYR A 770 39.77 15.31 26.75
C TYR A 770 39.91 14.51 28.05
N GLY A 771 39.99 13.25 27.94
CA GLY A 771 40.45 12.40 29.02
C GLY A 771 40.87 11.04 28.52
N HIS A 772 42.03 10.95 27.84
CA HIS A 772 42.93 9.82 27.87
C HIS A 772 44.10 10.06 26.90
N GLY A 773 45.20 10.38 27.40
CA GLY A 773 46.46 10.31 26.64
C GLY A 773 47.27 11.64 26.68
N TYR A 774 48.17 11.67 27.54
CA TYR A 774 49.30 12.48 27.92
C TYR A 774 49.08 13.28 29.22
N GLY A 775 49.69 12.74 30.24
CA GLY A 775 49.64 13.14 31.60
C GLY A 775 49.53 14.62 31.90
N TYR A 776 48.44 14.96 32.46
CA TYR A 776 48.24 15.85 33.60
C TYR A 776 46.79 15.70 33.99
N ASN A 777 46.56 14.68 34.86
CA ASN A 777 45.33 14.51 35.59
C ASN A 777 45.21 15.58 36.66
N TYR A 778 44.72 16.78 36.37
CA TYR A 778 44.27 17.72 37.38
C TYR A 778 42.77 17.64 37.47
N GLY A 779 42.36 16.80 38.39
CA GLY A 779 41.15 16.80 39.20
C GLY A 779 39.93 17.57 38.72
N TYR A 780 39.05 16.93 37.92
CA TYR A 780 37.64 17.14 37.94
C TYR A 780 36.93 15.85 37.56
N SER A 781 37.04 14.83 38.45
CA SER A 781 36.11 13.72 38.52
C SER A 781 35.17 14.00 39.67
N TYR A 782 33.86 13.71 39.43
CA TYR A 782 32.74 13.76 40.36
C TYR A 782 32.08 15.13 40.58
N TYR A 783 30.93 15.33 39.91
CA TYR A 783 29.66 15.51 40.59
C TYR A 783 28.54 15.19 39.63
N GLY A 784 27.98 13.98 39.78
CA GLY A 784 26.68 13.58 39.31
C GLY A 784 25.59 14.31 40.11
N LEU A 785 24.45 14.46 39.45
CA LEU A 785 23.11 14.68 39.97
C LEU A 785 22.96 14.90 41.50
N GLY A 786 22.65 16.12 41.89
CA GLY A 786 21.91 16.32 43.11
C GLY A 786 22.52 17.29 44.15
N ARG A 787 21.89 18.43 44.29
CA ARG A 787 21.75 19.23 45.52
C ARG A 787 22.95 20.02 46.09
N LYS A 788 22.69 21.32 46.15
CA LYS A 788 23.15 22.34 47.12
C LYS A 788 24.65 22.68 47.22
N LYS A 789 24.89 23.99 46.92
CA LYS A 789 26.09 24.77 47.23
C LYS A 789 26.72 24.32 48.57
N ARG A 790 27.98 23.87 48.47
CA ARG A 790 28.99 24.08 49.52
C ARG A 790 30.26 24.58 48.84
N ARG A 791 30.65 25.80 49.17
CA ARG A 791 31.96 26.40 48.89
C ARG A 791 33.02 25.51 49.48
N THR A 792 33.87 24.88 48.69
CA THR A 792 35.20 24.40 49.11
C THR A 792 36.14 24.75 47.98
N GLY A 793 37.24 25.43 48.33
CA GLY A 793 38.20 26.06 47.44
C GLY A 793 38.78 25.12 46.40
N GLY A 794 38.49 25.44 45.15
CA GLY A 794 39.23 24.90 44.01
C GLY A 794 40.49 25.74 43.77
N TYR A 795 41.57 25.11 43.33
CA TYR A 795 42.87 25.74 43.07
C TYR A 795 42.86 26.79 41.93
N TYR A 796 41.71 26.94 41.23
CA TYR A 796 41.54 27.88 40.13
C TYR A 796 40.28 28.71 40.29
N THR A 797 40.41 30.02 40.10
CA THR A 797 39.25 30.98 40.01
C THR A 797 38.78 31.07 38.54
N GLU A 798 37.52 30.94 38.26
CA GLU A 798 36.90 31.18 36.94
C GLU A 798 37.03 32.66 36.52
#